data_a51bc08b95200509d2cccab1bb3c5f6c
#
_entry.id   a51bc08b95200509d2cccab1bb3c5f6c
#
_cell.length_a   1.000
_cell.length_b   1.000
_cell.length_c   1.000
_cell.angle_alpha   90.00
_cell.angle_beta   90.00
_cell.angle_gamma   90.00
#
_symmetry.space_group_name_H-M   'P 1'
#
loop_
_entity.id
_entity.type
_entity.pdbx_description
1 polymer ?
#
loop_
_entity_poly.entity_id
_entity_poly.type
_entity_poly.pdbx_seq_one_letter_code
_entity_poly.pdbx_strand_id
1 'polypeptide(L)'
;MSVVLPLRGVTALSDFRVEKLFQKAAALALPEVKLSSEFWYFVGSEKALDAATVEKLQALLAAQSVEQTPKAREGLHLFLVTPRLGTISPWASKATNIAENCGLEGIERIERGMAVWLEGALTDGQKQQWAALLHDRMTESVLTDIDAAAQLFHHIQSETFSSVDVLGGGKEALVKANTEMGLALSADEIDYLVKNYQALNRNPSDVELMMFAQANSEHCRHKIFNADFILNGEKQPKSLFGMIRDTHNAHPEGTVVAYKDNSSVIEGTKIERFYPNAAENQGYRFHEEDTHIIMKVETHNHPTAIAPFAGAATGAGGEIRDEGATGKGSRPKAGLTGFTVSNLNIPGLEQPWEQAYGKPGHIASPLDIMIEGPIGGAAFNNEFGRPNLLGYFRTFEEKFDDQVRGYHKPIMIAGGLGSIQAQQTHKDEIPEGALLIQLGGPGMLIGLGGGAASSMNTGTNDASLDFNSVQRGNPEIERRAQEVIDRCWQLGDKNPIISIHDVGAGGLSNAFPELVNDAGRGAVFKLREVPLEEHGLSPLQIWCNESQERYVLSILEKDLDTFRAICERERCPFAVVGTATDDGHLKVRDDLFSNNPVDLPLNVLLGKPPKTTRTDKTVTPSEKPFNAGDIDITEAAYRVLRLPTVAAKNFLITIGDRSVGGMTHRDQMVGKYQTPVADCAVTMMGFNTYRGEAMSMGEKPTVALFDAPASGRMCVGEAITNIAAVNIGDIGNIKLSANWMAACGNEGEDEKLYRTVEAVSKACQALDLSI
;
A
#
# COMPACT_ATOMS: atom_id res chain seq x y z
N MET A 1 37.30 -6.98 -3.70
CA MET A 1 36.27 -7.31 -4.72
C MET A 1 35.86 -8.74 -4.48
N SER A 2 34.60 -8.98 -4.28
CA SER A 2 34.08 -10.34 -4.10
C SER A 2 34.31 -11.17 -5.37
N VAL A 3 34.62 -12.44 -5.18
CA VAL A 3 34.64 -13.40 -6.28
C VAL A 3 33.20 -13.81 -6.56
N VAL A 4 32.76 -13.70 -7.81
CA VAL A 4 31.38 -14.06 -8.19
C VAL A 4 31.40 -15.36 -8.99
N LEU A 5 30.72 -16.39 -8.46
CA LEU A 5 30.54 -17.69 -9.10
C LEU A 5 29.18 -17.72 -9.83
N PRO A 6 29.13 -17.77 -11.16
CA PRO A 6 27.88 -17.96 -11.90
C PRO A 6 27.51 -19.46 -11.96
N LEU A 7 26.26 -19.77 -11.66
CA LEU A 7 25.69 -21.12 -11.76
C LEU A 7 24.44 -21.07 -12.66
N ARG A 8 24.36 -22.00 -13.61
CA ARG A 8 23.24 -22.12 -14.55
C ARG A 8 22.15 -22.99 -13.94
N GLY A 9 20.93 -22.46 -13.84
CA GLY A 9 19.77 -23.15 -13.26
C GLY A 9 18.85 -23.76 -14.32
N VAL A 10 17.64 -24.07 -13.89
CA VAL A 10 16.57 -24.66 -14.69
C VAL A 10 15.86 -23.60 -15.56
N THR A 11 14.97 -24.07 -16.45
CA THR A 11 14.09 -23.19 -17.26
C THR A 11 13.31 -22.23 -16.36
N ALA A 12 13.33 -20.94 -16.71
CA ALA A 12 12.74 -19.88 -15.89
C ALA A 12 11.27 -19.61 -16.19
N LEU A 13 10.89 -19.61 -17.47
CA LEU A 13 9.53 -19.33 -17.91
C LEU A 13 8.83 -20.62 -18.35
N SER A 14 7.63 -20.84 -17.83
CA SER A 14 6.75 -21.91 -18.31
C SER A 14 6.19 -21.57 -19.72
N ASP A 15 5.75 -22.59 -20.45
CA ASP A 15 5.14 -22.42 -21.78
C ASP A 15 4.00 -21.41 -21.77
N PHE A 16 3.15 -21.43 -20.75
CA PHE A 16 2.07 -20.47 -20.56
C PHE A 16 2.57 -19.02 -20.44
N ARG A 17 3.65 -18.78 -19.71
CA ARG A 17 4.25 -17.44 -19.57
C ARG A 17 4.90 -16.97 -20.87
N VAL A 18 5.51 -17.88 -21.60
CA VAL A 18 6.09 -17.59 -22.92
C VAL A 18 4.99 -17.22 -23.91
N GLU A 19 3.88 -17.97 -23.93
CA GLU A 19 2.72 -17.66 -24.77
C GLU A 19 2.12 -16.28 -24.45
N LYS A 20 1.95 -15.96 -23.17
CA LYS A 20 1.48 -14.62 -22.74
C LYS A 20 2.43 -13.50 -23.19
N LEU A 21 3.74 -13.72 -23.14
CA LEU A 21 4.74 -12.76 -23.64
C LEU A 21 4.60 -12.55 -25.15
N PHE A 22 4.42 -13.62 -25.93
CA PHE A 22 4.21 -13.50 -27.36
C PHE A 22 2.91 -12.79 -27.72
N GLN A 23 1.84 -12.97 -26.97
CA GLN A 23 0.60 -12.20 -27.15
C GLN A 23 0.84 -10.70 -26.92
N LYS A 24 1.57 -10.33 -25.86
CA LYS A 24 1.97 -8.93 -25.60
C LYS A 24 2.87 -8.37 -26.70
N ALA A 25 3.83 -9.15 -27.16
CA ALA A 25 4.74 -8.76 -28.23
C ALA A 25 4.00 -8.55 -29.57
N ALA A 26 3.05 -9.39 -29.88
CA ALA A 26 2.20 -9.27 -31.08
C ALA A 26 1.35 -7.99 -31.03
N ALA A 27 0.81 -7.64 -29.87
CA ALA A 27 0.05 -6.40 -29.67
C ALA A 27 0.92 -5.14 -29.92
N LEU A 28 2.23 -5.23 -29.71
CA LEU A 28 3.21 -4.18 -30.02
C LEU A 28 3.80 -4.29 -31.44
N ALA A 29 3.27 -5.18 -32.28
CA ALA A 29 3.77 -5.47 -33.63
C ALA A 29 5.27 -5.85 -33.66
N LEU A 30 5.77 -6.52 -32.61
CA LEU A 30 7.13 -7.04 -32.58
C LEU A 30 7.27 -8.27 -33.50
N PRO A 31 8.45 -8.49 -34.10
CA PRO A 31 8.67 -9.64 -34.97
C PRO A 31 8.62 -10.96 -34.18
N GLU A 32 8.23 -12.03 -34.86
CA GLU A 32 8.34 -13.37 -34.32
C GLU A 32 9.80 -13.76 -34.06
N VAL A 33 10.03 -14.32 -32.88
CA VAL A 33 11.34 -14.80 -32.42
C VAL A 33 11.18 -16.15 -31.74
N LYS A 34 12.25 -16.92 -31.63
CA LYS A 34 12.27 -18.05 -30.73
C LYS A 34 12.78 -17.59 -29.36
N LEU A 35 12.11 -18.01 -28.28
CA LEU A 35 12.44 -17.66 -26.92
C LEU A 35 12.84 -18.91 -26.13
N SER A 36 13.95 -18.82 -25.42
CA SER A 36 14.31 -19.73 -24.34
C SER A 36 14.72 -18.96 -23.11
N SER A 37 14.50 -19.53 -21.94
CA SER A 37 14.83 -18.86 -20.67
C SER A 37 15.35 -19.82 -19.62
N GLU A 38 16.24 -19.33 -18.78
CA GLU A 38 16.84 -20.10 -17.70
C GLU A 38 17.21 -19.19 -16.54
N PHE A 39 17.15 -19.74 -15.31
CA PHE A 39 17.67 -19.03 -14.16
C PHE A 39 19.19 -19.09 -14.12
N TRP A 40 19.78 -18.00 -13.64
CA TRP A 40 21.18 -17.90 -13.30
C TRP A 40 21.33 -17.43 -11.86
N TYR A 41 22.23 -18.08 -11.13
CA TYR A 41 22.52 -17.72 -9.76
C TYR A 41 23.96 -17.18 -9.70
N PHE A 42 24.12 -16.08 -9.00
CA PHE A 42 25.38 -15.39 -8.81
C PHE A 42 25.74 -15.44 -7.33
N VAL A 43 26.81 -16.17 -7.01
CA VAL A 43 27.23 -16.39 -5.62
C VAL A 43 28.45 -15.54 -5.34
N GLY A 44 28.31 -14.53 -4.51
CA GLY A 44 29.39 -13.67 -4.04
C GLY A 44 30.09 -14.25 -2.82
N SER A 45 31.42 -14.24 -2.81
CA SER A 45 32.24 -14.72 -1.71
C SER A 45 33.55 -13.93 -1.63
N GLU A 46 34.16 -13.84 -0.44
CA GLU A 46 35.47 -13.19 -0.26
C GLU A 46 36.59 -13.91 -1.02
N LYS A 47 36.51 -15.23 -1.12
CA LYS A 47 37.49 -16.10 -1.76
C LYS A 47 36.78 -17.15 -2.61
N ALA A 48 37.50 -17.72 -3.56
CA ALA A 48 36.99 -18.85 -4.33
C ALA A 48 36.52 -19.98 -3.40
N LEU A 49 35.28 -20.44 -3.63
CA LEU A 49 34.67 -21.53 -2.86
C LEU A 49 35.32 -22.87 -3.18
N ASP A 50 35.41 -23.74 -2.20
CA ASP A 50 35.88 -25.10 -2.40
C ASP A 50 34.88 -25.98 -3.16
N ALA A 51 35.36 -27.09 -3.73
CA ALA A 51 34.53 -27.95 -4.56
C ALA A 51 33.32 -28.55 -3.81
N ALA A 52 33.48 -28.87 -2.50
CA ALA A 52 32.41 -29.44 -1.70
C ALA A 52 31.29 -28.45 -1.42
N THR A 53 31.63 -27.16 -1.17
CA THR A 53 30.70 -26.06 -1.03
C THR A 53 29.97 -25.80 -2.34
N VAL A 54 30.66 -25.78 -3.48
CA VAL A 54 30.07 -25.65 -4.80
C VAL A 54 29.07 -26.76 -5.11
N GLU A 55 29.42 -28.03 -4.83
CA GLU A 55 28.54 -29.19 -5.01
C GLU A 55 27.25 -29.07 -4.20
N LYS A 56 27.36 -28.66 -2.93
CA LYS A 56 26.17 -28.41 -2.07
C LYS A 56 25.29 -27.25 -2.62
N LEU A 57 25.92 -26.16 -3.09
CA LEU A 57 25.19 -25.04 -3.73
C LEU A 57 24.45 -25.50 -4.97
N GLN A 58 25.10 -26.29 -5.83
CA GLN A 58 24.47 -26.84 -7.03
C GLN A 58 23.25 -27.68 -6.69
N ALA A 59 23.36 -28.52 -5.67
CA ALA A 59 22.24 -29.34 -5.19
C ALA A 59 21.11 -28.47 -4.62
N LEU A 60 21.44 -27.46 -3.78
CA LEU A 60 20.48 -26.57 -3.13
C LEU A 60 19.71 -25.71 -4.15
N LEU A 61 20.40 -25.21 -5.18
CA LEU A 61 19.85 -24.31 -6.19
C LEU A 61 19.33 -25.05 -7.43
N ALA A 62 19.44 -26.35 -7.50
CA ALA A 62 19.20 -27.16 -8.71
C ALA A 62 19.93 -26.58 -9.94
N ALA A 63 21.22 -26.27 -9.77
CA ALA A 63 22.05 -25.55 -10.73
C ALA A 63 23.34 -26.32 -11.07
N GLN A 64 24.01 -25.87 -12.13
CA GLN A 64 25.25 -26.48 -12.63
C GLN A 64 26.33 -25.41 -12.83
N SER A 65 27.58 -25.78 -12.57
CA SER A 65 28.73 -24.97 -12.96
C SER A 65 28.87 -24.97 -14.48
N VAL A 66 29.34 -23.84 -15.01
CA VAL A 66 29.64 -23.69 -16.42
C VAL A 66 31.12 -23.35 -16.59
N GLU A 67 31.80 -23.96 -17.55
CA GLU A 67 33.19 -23.64 -17.84
C GLU A 67 33.35 -22.23 -18.46
N GLN A 68 32.35 -21.82 -19.26
CA GLN A 68 32.29 -20.48 -19.87
C GLN A 68 30.84 -20.04 -19.96
N THR A 69 30.58 -18.77 -19.62
CA THR A 69 29.27 -18.14 -19.77
C THR A 69 28.92 -17.98 -21.26
N PRO A 70 27.70 -18.36 -21.67
CA PRO A 70 27.27 -18.18 -23.06
C PRO A 70 27.17 -16.69 -23.40
N LYS A 71 27.57 -16.35 -24.64
CA LYS A 71 27.55 -14.97 -25.13
C LYS A 71 26.52 -14.77 -26.24
N ALA A 72 25.96 -13.55 -26.28
CA ALA A 72 25.15 -13.10 -27.40
C ALA A 72 25.98 -13.10 -28.70
N ARG A 73 25.32 -13.36 -29.83
CA ARG A 73 25.92 -13.36 -31.17
C ARG A 73 24.92 -12.84 -32.20
N GLU A 74 25.32 -12.66 -33.43
CA GLU A 74 24.43 -12.22 -34.50
C GLU A 74 23.19 -13.15 -34.60
N GLY A 75 22.02 -12.56 -34.56
CA GLY A 75 20.75 -13.27 -34.57
C GLY A 75 20.36 -13.98 -33.24
N LEU A 76 21.18 -13.89 -32.19
CA LEU A 76 20.89 -14.43 -30.85
C LEU A 76 21.16 -13.36 -29.78
N HIS A 77 20.12 -12.87 -29.17
CA HIS A 77 20.15 -11.76 -28.22
C HIS A 77 19.93 -12.26 -26.81
N LEU A 78 20.74 -11.78 -25.86
CA LEU A 78 20.60 -12.03 -24.43
C LEU A 78 19.94 -10.83 -23.74
N PHE A 79 18.93 -11.13 -22.92
CA PHE A 79 18.34 -10.22 -21.95
C PHE A 79 18.47 -10.90 -20.58
N LEU A 80 19.48 -10.53 -19.83
CA LEU A 80 19.67 -11.01 -18.47
C LEU A 80 18.92 -10.05 -17.52
N VAL A 81 17.75 -10.46 -17.09
CA VAL A 81 16.96 -9.74 -16.10
C VAL A 81 17.52 -10.05 -14.72
N THR A 82 17.98 -9.03 -14.02
CA THR A 82 18.56 -9.11 -12.68
C THR A 82 17.87 -8.14 -11.76
N PRO A 83 17.99 -8.27 -10.42
CA PRO A 83 17.66 -7.18 -9.53
C PRO A 83 18.37 -5.89 -9.96
N ARG A 84 17.79 -4.74 -9.63
CA ARG A 84 18.41 -3.45 -9.92
C ARG A 84 19.84 -3.39 -9.34
N LEU A 85 20.77 -2.85 -10.11
CA LEU A 85 22.17 -2.73 -9.67
C LEU A 85 22.26 -1.92 -8.37
N GLY A 86 23.00 -2.43 -7.40
CA GLY A 86 23.12 -1.83 -6.06
C GLY A 86 22.10 -2.32 -5.02
N THR A 87 21.06 -3.06 -5.45
CA THR A 87 20.07 -3.63 -4.54
C THR A 87 20.43 -5.06 -4.12
N ILE A 88 19.97 -5.44 -2.94
CA ILE A 88 19.88 -6.83 -2.48
C ILE A 88 18.42 -7.24 -2.64
N SER A 89 18.16 -8.26 -3.48
CA SER A 89 16.76 -8.66 -3.68
C SER A 89 16.19 -9.39 -2.44
N PRO A 90 14.87 -9.32 -2.17
CA PRO A 90 14.24 -10.12 -1.11
C PRO A 90 14.48 -11.62 -1.29
N TRP A 91 14.61 -12.09 -2.54
CA TRP A 91 14.98 -13.45 -2.85
C TRP A 91 16.42 -13.77 -2.38
N ALA A 92 17.36 -12.84 -2.59
CA ALA A 92 18.75 -13.00 -2.19
C ALA A 92 18.90 -13.12 -0.66
N SER A 93 18.25 -12.25 0.09
CA SER A 93 18.27 -12.27 1.56
C SER A 93 17.81 -13.62 2.08
N LYS A 94 16.73 -14.17 1.51
CA LYS A 94 16.20 -15.50 1.86
C LYS A 94 17.13 -16.63 1.45
N ALA A 95 17.65 -16.61 0.22
CA ALA A 95 18.54 -17.64 -0.31
C ALA A 95 19.86 -17.71 0.47
N THR A 96 20.44 -16.55 0.79
CA THR A 96 21.67 -16.44 1.59
C THR A 96 21.43 -16.98 3.01
N ASN A 97 20.34 -16.60 3.66
CA ASN A 97 19.98 -17.12 4.99
C ASN A 97 19.77 -18.66 4.98
N ILE A 98 19.16 -19.21 3.92
CA ILE A 98 19.03 -20.67 3.77
C ILE A 98 20.41 -21.32 3.64
N ALA A 99 21.31 -20.75 2.84
CA ALA A 99 22.67 -21.27 2.65
C ALA A 99 23.43 -21.28 3.99
N GLU A 100 23.37 -20.22 4.77
CA GLU A 100 23.93 -20.14 6.12
C GLU A 100 23.38 -21.23 7.04
N ASN A 101 22.06 -21.40 7.08
CA ASN A 101 21.40 -22.45 7.88
C ASN A 101 21.78 -23.88 7.43
N CYS A 102 22.18 -24.05 6.17
CA CYS A 102 22.75 -25.32 5.65
C CYS A 102 24.24 -25.50 5.95
N GLY A 103 24.85 -24.56 6.68
CA GLY A 103 26.28 -24.61 7.05
C GLY A 103 27.21 -24.34 5.86
N LEU A 104 26.80 -23.53 4.91
CA LEU A 104 27.62 -23.07 3.78
C LEU A 104 28.37 -21.81 4.20
N GLU A 105 29.60 -21.96 4.66
CA GLU A 105 30.45 -20.87 5.11
C GLU A 105 31.09 -20.11 3.92
N GLY A 106 31.42 -18.83 4.11
CA GLY A 106 32.14 -18.01 3.14
C GLY A 106 31.31 -17.43 2.00
N ILE A 107 29.99 -17.60 2.05
CA ILE A 107 29.05 -16.98 1.11
C ILE A 107 28.61 -15.62 1.67
N GLU A 108 28.88 -14.56 0.92
CA GLU A 108 28.42 -13.22 1.29
C GLU A 108 26.97 -12.99 0.87
N ARG A 109 26.63 -13.41 -0.36
CA ARG A 109 25.31 -13.21 -0.94
C ARG A 109 25.07 -14.11 -2.14
N ILE A 110 23.83 -14.57 -2.31
CA ILE A 110 23.36 -15.29 -3.49
C ILE A 110 22.29 -14.46 -4.16
N GLU A 111 22.50 -14.07 -5.42
CA GLU A 111 21.51 -13.40 -6.26
C GLU A 111 21.00 -14.30 -7.37
N ARG A 112 19.78 -14.03 -7.85
CA ARG A 112 19.19 -14.76 -8.98
C ARG A 112 18.86 -13.79 -10.11
N GLY A 113 19.26 -14.17 -11.33
CA GLY A 113 18.83 -13.55 -12.57
C GLY A 113 18.06 -14.51 -13.45
N MET A 114 17.37 -13.97 -14.46
CA MET A 114 16.70 -14.74 -15.51
C MET A 114 17.32 -14.36 -16.85
N ALA A 115 18.03 -15.29 -17.49
CA ALA A 115 18.50 -15.11 -18.84
C ALA A 115 17.41 -15.48 -19.84
N VAL A 116 17.00 -14.53 -20.66
CA VAL A 116 16.09 -14.74 -21.78
C VAL A 116 16.86 -14.59 -23.09
N TRP A 117 16.83 -15.64 -23.88
CA TRP A 117 17.46 -15.68 -25.18
C TRP A 117 16.42 -15.54 -26.26
N LEU A 118 16.58 -14.54 -27.13
CA LEU A 118 15.73 -14.34 -28.32
C LEU A 118 16.54 -14.60 -29.57
N GLU A 119 16.10 -15.59 -30.37
CA GLU A 119 16.67 -15.91 -31.67
C GLU A 119 15.82 -15.27 -32.78
N GLY A 120 16.41 -14.34 -33.52
CA GLY A 120 15.76 -13.60 -34.62
C GLY A 120 16.48 -12.28 -34.91
N ALA A 121 16.07 -11.61 -35.97
CA ALA A 121 16.60 -10.29 -36.30
C ALA A 121 15.81 -9.21 -35.55
N LEU A 122 16.49 -8.45 -34.68
CA LEU A 122 15.90 -7.37 -33.89
C LEU A 122 16.67 -6.07 -34.10
N THR A 123 15.95 -4.98 -34.38
CA THR A 123 16.51 -3.62 -34.31
C THR A 123 16.71 -3.20 -32.85
N ASP A 124 17.51 -2.16 -32.60
CA ASP A 124 17.74 -1.68 -31.22
C ASP A 124 16.45 -1.17 -30.55
N GLY A 125 15.55 -0.53 -31.31
CA GLY A 125 14.24 -0.15 -30.78
C GLY A 125 13.38 -1.35 -30.38
N GLN A 126 13.40 -2.44 -31.17
CA GLN A 126 12.70 -3.67 -30.82
C GLN A 126 13.33 -4.39 -29.62
N LYS A 127 14.65 -4.34 -29.46
CA LYS A 127 15.32 -4.85 -28.26
C LYS A 127 14.89 -4.08 -27.00
N GLN A 128 14.76 -2.75 -27.09
CA GLN A 128 14.25 -1.94 -25.97
C GLN A 128 12.80 -2.29 -25.62
N GLN A 129 11.95 -2.50 -26.61
CA GLN A 129 10.56 -2.93 -26.38
C GLN A 129 10.50 -4.34 -25.75
N TRP A 130 11.33 -5.29 -26.21
CA TRP A 130 11.42 -6.60 -25.57
C TRP A 130 11.94 -6.50 -24.12
N ALA A 131 12.98 -5.70 -23.88
CA ALA A 131 13.47 -5.47 -22.52
C ALA A 131 12.35 -4.97 -21.61
N ALA A 132 11.54 -4.00 -22.07
CA ALA A 132 10.40 -3.47 -21.30
C ALA A 132 9.32 -4.50 -21.00
N LEU A 133 9.14 -5.52 -21.85
CA LEU A 133 8.19 -6.63 -21.61
C LEU A 133 8.73 -7.68 -20.61
N LEU A 134 10.05 -7.78 -20.44
CA LEU A 134 10.72 -8.84 -19.71
C LEU A 134 11.03 -8.49 -18.26
N HIS A 135 11.04 -7.21 -17.88
CA HIS A 135 11.48 -6.78 -16.55
C HIS A 135 10.55 -5.74 -15.91
N ASP A 136 10.52 -5.73 -14.60
CA ASP A 136 9.96 -4.62 -13.83
C ASP A 136 11.03 -3.53 -13.67
N ARG A 137 10.87 -2.42 -14.42
CA ARG A 137 11.81 -1.29 -14.41
C ARG A 137 12.08 -0.67 -13.02
N MET A 138 11.23 -0.95 -12.02
CA MET A 138 11.38 -0.42 -10.66
C MET A 138 12.32 -1.23 -9.80
N THR A 139 12.33 -2.54 -9.98
CA THR A 139 13.09 -3.47 -9.13
C THR A 139 14.14 -4.26 -9.89
N GLU A 140 14.13 -4.17 -11.22
CA GLU A 140 14.99 -4.99 -12.08
C GLU A 140 15.76 -4.15 -13.09
N SER A 141 16.84 -4.71 -13.58
CA SER A 141 17.68 -4.22 -14.66
C SER A 141 17.87 -5.30 -15.71
N VAL A 142 18.10 -4.90 -16.96
CA VAL A 142 18.41 -5.82 -18.05
C VAL A 142 19.88 -5.63 -18.48
N LEU A 143 20.66 -6.70 -18.34
CA LEU A 143 22.03 -6.77 -18.79
C LEU A 143 22.11 -7.59 -20.08
N THR A 144 23.13 -7.35 -20.90
CA THR A 144 23.33 -8.04 -22.18
C THR A 144 24.48 -9.06 -22.15
N ASP A 145 25.08 -9.25 -20.98
CA ASP A 145 26.16 -10.18 -20.73
C ASP A 145 26.00 -10.79 -19.33
N ILE A 146 26.17 -12.12 -19.21
CA ILE A 146 26.06 -12.82 -17.93
C ILE A 146 27.15 -12.39 -16.95
N ASP A 147 28.37 -12.19 -17.45
CA ASP A 147 29.49 -11.76 -16.61
C ASP A 147 29.30 -10.34 -16.04
N ALA A 148 28.47 -9.53 -16.70
CA ALA A 148 28.12 -8.20 -16.20
C ALA A 148 27.33 -8.24 -14.88
N ALA A 149 26.73 -9.36 -14.52
CA ALA A 149 26.05 -9.54 -13.24
C ALA A 149 26.99 -9.41 -12.03
N ALA A 150 28.31 -9.48 -12.21
CA ALA A 150 29.26 -9.14 -11.15
C ALA A 150 29.05 -7.72 -10.60
N GLN A 151 28.47 -6.82 -11.38
CA GLN A 151 28.12 -5.45 -10.94
C GLN A 151 27.09 -5.43 -9.80
N LEU A 152 26.28 -6.48 -9.64
CA LEU A 152 25.33 -6.61 -8.52
C LEU A 152 26.04 -6.56 -7.15
N PHE A 153 27.31 -6.93 -7.10
CA PHE A 153 28.12 -7.01 -5.87
C PHE A 153 29.02 -5.77 -5.68
N HIS A 154 28.90 -4.78 -6.55
CA HIS A 154 29.65 -3.53 -6.42
C HIS A 154 28.96 -2.58 -5.44
N HIS A 155 29.74 -1.96 -4.54
CA HIS A 155 29.25 -0.90 -3.69
C HIS A 155 29.15 0.41 -4.46
N ILE A 156 27.95 1.01 -4.43
CA ILE A 156 27.70 2.36 -4.95
C ILE A 156 27.98 3.35 -3.82
N GLN A 157 28.66 4.46 -4.13
CA GLN A 157 28.92 5.51 -3.16
C GLN A 157 27.66 6.35 -2.94
N SER A 158 27.34 6.63 -1.67
CA SER A 158 26.25 7.53 -1.29
C SER A 158 26.58 8.98 -1.64
N GLU A 159 25.54 9.74 -1.95
CA GLU A 159 25.60 11.19 -2.08
C GLU A 159 25.02 11.85 -0.83
N THR A 160 25.40 13.12 -0.57
CA THR A 160 24.81 13.93 0.50
C THR A 160 23.48 14.55 0.03
N PHE A 161 22.76 15.20 0.94
CA PHE A 161 21.55 15.96 0.59
C PHE A 161 21.88 17.24 -0.20
N SER A 162 20.93 17.73 -0.97
CA SER A 162 20.97 19.02 -1.64
C SER A 162 20.15 20.08 -0.88
N SER A 163 20.39 21.36 -1.15
CA SER A 163 19.64 22.47 -0.52
C SER A 163 19.01 23.36 -1.60
N VAL A 164 17.83 23.89 -1.31
CA VAL A 164 17.13 24.88 -2.14
C VAL A 164 17.34 26.27 -1.58
N ASP A 165 17.88 27.19 -2.38
CA ASP A 165 18.22 28.56 -1.93
C ASP A 165 16.98 29.44 -1.75
N VAL A 166 16.26 29.24 -0.65
CA VAL A 166 15.09 30.05 -0.29
C VAL A 166 15.48 31.40 0.30
N LEU A 167 16.66 31.51 0.94
CA LEU A 167 17.11 32.79 1.51
C LEU A 167 17.51 33.79 0.42
N GLY A 168 18.16 33.36 -0.64
CA GLY A 168 18.55 34.21 -1.76
C GLY A 168 17.50 34.31 -2.88
N GLY A 169 16.91 33.17 -3.26
CA GLY A 169 15.94 33.07 -4.37
C GLY A 169 14.46 33.17 -4.00
N GLY A 170 14.14 33.19 -2.68
CA GLY A 170 12.79 33.38 -2.19
C GLY A 170 11.77 32.35 -2.69
N LYS A 171 10.56 32.87 -2.98
CA LYS A 171 9.43 32.06 -3.45
C LYS A 171 9.71 31.39 -4.79
N GLU A 172 10.42 32.05 -5.70
CA GLU A 172 10.70 31.53 -7.05
C GLU A 172 11.58 30.27 -7.02
N ALA A 173 12.58 30.24 -6.13
CA ALA A 173 13.41 29.06 -5.93
C ALA A 173 12.58 27.85 -5.46
N LEU A 174 11.62 28.07 -4.57
CA LEU A 174 10.76 27.00 -4.06
C LEU A 174 9.70 26.56 -5.09
N VAL A 175 9.15 27.48 -5.89
CA VAL A 175 8.25 27.13 -7.02
C VAL A 175 8.98 26.24 -8.03
N LYS A 176 10.24 26.57 -8.35
CA LYS A 176 11.06 25.74 -9.22
C LYS A 176 11.28 24.34 -8.64
N ALA A 177 11.72 24.26 -7.38
CA ALA A 177 11.91 22.99 -6.69
C ALA A 177 10.62 22.17 -6.60
N ASN A 178 9.46 22.81 -6.37
CA ASN A 178 8.15 22.17 -6.36
C ASN A 178 7.86 21.42 -7.67
N THR A 179 8.21 22.01 -8.80
CA THR A 179 8.03 21.38 -10.12
C THR A 179 9.06 20.28 -10.39
N GLU A 180 10.35 20.55 -10.12
CA GLU A 180 11.45 19.62 -10.44
C GLU A 180 11.43 18.36 -9.56
N MET A 181 10.99 18.49 -8.30
CA MET A 181 10.93 17.39 -7.34
C MET A 181 9.54 16.73 -7.25
N GLY A 182 8.52 17.27 -7.95
CA GLY A 182 7.16 16.73 -7.90
C GLY A 182 6.50 16.83 -6.51
N LEU A 183 6.70 17.94 -5.78
CA LEU A 183 6.26 18.08 -4.38
C LEU A 183 4.76 18.31 -4.22
N ALA A 184 4.04 18.73 -5.25
CA ALA A 184 2.61 19.02 -5.25
C ALA A 184 2.18 20.06 -4.18
N LEU A 185 3.04 21.03 -3.86
CA LEU A 185 2.75 22.09 -2.90
C LEU A 185 1.81 23.16 -3.51
N SER A 186 0.84 23.59 -2.72
CA SER A 186 -0.02 24.73 -3.05
C SER A 186 0.72 26.08 -2.88
N ALA A 187 0.18 27.13 -3.46
CA ALA A 187 0.75 28.49 -3.33
C ALA A 187 0.87 28.93 -1.86
N ASP A 188 -0.14 28.63 -1.04
CA ASP A 188 -0.15 28.96 0.38
C ASP A 188 0.87 28.17 1.19
N GLU A 189 1.12 26.91 0.82
CA GLU A 189 2.16 26.07 1.44
C GLU A 189 3.57 26.54 1.07
N ILE A 190 3.76 26.99 -0.17
CA ILE A 190 5.01 27.63 -0.61
C ILE A 190 5.28 28.89 0.22
N ASP A 191 4.28 29.78 0.37
CA ASP A 191 4.41 31.00 1.20
C ASP A 191 4.68 30.68 2.67
N TYR A 192 4.03 29.64 3.21
CA TYR A 192 4.26 29.14 4.55
C TYR A 192 5.71 28.67 4.74
N LEU A 193 6.25 27.88 3.83
CA LEU A 193 7.62 27.36 3.89
C LEU A 193 8.65 28.49 3.77
N VAL A 194 8.48 29.40 2.80
CA VAL A 194 9.37 30.56 2.63
C VAL A 194 9.47 31.37 3.93
N LYS A 195 8.32 31.70 4.55
CA LYS A 195 8.27 32.42 5.82
C LYS A 195 9.00 31.68 6.94
N ASN A 196 8.78 30.39 7.09
CA ASN A 196 9.40 29.60 8.15
C ASN A 196 10.91 29.47 7.96
N TYR A 197 11.41 29.17 6.76
CA TYR A 197 12.85 29.06 6.52
C TYR A 197 13.58 30.40 6.62
N GLN A 198 12.93 31.51 6.24
CA GLN A 198 13.45 32.86 6.54
C GLN A 198 13.56 33.11 8.06
N ALA A 199 12.56 32.71 8.84
CA ALA A 199 12.60 32.83 10.30
C ALA A 199 13.67 31.94 10.94
N LEU A 200 13.91 30.76 10.38
CA LEU A 200 14.99 29.85 10.80
C LEU A 200 16.38 30.32 10.34
N ASN A 201 16.44 31.32 9.45
CA ASN A 201 17.67 31.88 8.86
C ASN A 201 18.58 30.80 8.23
N ARG A 202 17.98 29.83 7.53
CA ARG A 202 18.66 28.79 6.77
C ARG A 202 17.85 28.31 5.58
N ASN A 203 18.50 27.68 4.64
CA ASN A 203 17.86 27.04 3.49
C ASN A 203 17.30 25.65 3.88
N PRO A 204 16.17 25.21 3.26
CA PRO A 204 15.70 23.85 3.39
C PRO A 204 16.61 22.85 2.67
N SER A 205 16.71 21.64 3.20
CA SER A 205 17.21 20.51 2.45
C SER A 205 16.11 19.91 1.52
N ASP A 206 16.53 19.16 0.52
CA ASP A 206 15.62 18.36 -0.32
C ASP A 206 14.82 17.34 0.53
N VAL A 207 15.46 16.77 1.57
CA VAL A 207 14.81 15.86 2.52
C VAL A 207 13.67 16.55 3.26
N GLU A 208 13.90 17.75 3.78
CA GLU A 208 12.88 18.52 4.53
C GLU A 208 11.72 18.94 3.64
N LEU A 209 11.99 19.31 2.39
CA LEU A 209 10.95 19.67 1.42
C LEU A 209 10.09 18.46 1.03
N MET A 210 10.71 17.33 0.74
CA MET A 210 9.99 16.10 0.42
C MET A 210 9.17 15.63 1.63
N MET A 211 9.77 15.65 2.83
CA MET A 211 9.09 15.28 4.07
C MET A 211 7.86 16.16 4.33
N PHE A 212 7.97 17.48 4.13
CA PHE A 212 6.83 18.39 4.26
C PHE A 212 5.74 18.09 3.22
N ALA A 213 6.13 17.86 1.96
CA ALA A 213 5.19 17.55 0.87
C ALA A 213 4.41 16.26 1.15
N GLN A 214 5.08 15.22 1.63
CA GLN A 214 4.44 13.95 2.00
C GLN A 214 3.51 14.10 3.21
N ALA A 215 4.02 14.64 4.32
CA ALA A 215 3.26 14.82 5.56
C ALA A 215 2.05 15.75 5.40
N ASN A 216 2.09 16.70 4.45
CA ASN A 216 1.01 17.63 4.15
C ASN A 216 0.29 17.31 2.82
N SER A 217 0.43 16.11 2.28
CA SER A 217 -0.33 15.65 1.10
C SER A 217 -1.84 15.53 1.39
N GLU A 218 -2.66 15.43 0.35
CA GLU A 218 -4.09 15.11 0.52
C GLU A 218 -4.25 13.75 1.22
N HIS A 219 -3.38 12.80 0.89
CA HIS A 219 -3.39 11.45 1.48
C HIS A 219 -3.26 11.48 3.01
N CYS A 220 -2.29 12.25 3.55
CA CYS A 220 -2.02 12.29 5.00
C CYS A 220 -2.90 13.29 5.75
N ARG A 221 -3.27 14.43 5.13
CA ARG A 221 -3.95 15.54 5.83
C ARG A 221 -5.43 15.67 5.53
N HIS A 222 -5.95 14.97 4.51
CA HIS A 222 -7.34 15.11 4.09
C HIS A 222 -7.75 16.58 3.96
N LYS A 223 -6.98 17.36 3.20
CA LYS A 223 -7.17 18.82 3.07
C LYS A 223 -8.57 19.18 2.58
N ILE A 224 -9.13 18.39 1.65
CA ILE A 224 -10.49 18.58 1.13
C ILE A 224 -11.52 18.38 2.25
N PHE A 225 -11.36 17.32 3.07
CA PHE A 225 -12.29 17.03 4.16
C PHE A 225 -12.22 18.05 5.31
N ASN A 226 -11.09 18.72 5.46
CA ASN A 226 -10.89 19.80 6.44
C ASN A 226 -11.17 21.18 5.87
N ALA A 227 -11.38 21.34 4.55
CA ALA A 227 -11.56 22.62 3.88
C ALA A 227 -12.78 23.40 4.37
N ASP A 228 -12.75 24.71 4.18
CA ASP A 228 -13.94 25.57 4.21
C ASP A 228 -14.60 25.54 2.82
N PHE A 229 -15.91 25.37 2.77
CA PHE A 229 -16.67 25.34 1.51
C PHE A 229 -17.48 26.62 1.35
N ILE A 230 -17.43 27.21 0.14
CA ILE A 230 -18.29 28.31 -0.31
C ILE A 230 -19.09 27.78 -1.50
N LEU A 231 -20.37 27.49 -1.28
CA LEU A 231 -21.24 26.92 -2.29
C LEU A 231 -22.30 27.96 -2.72
N ASN A 232 -22.43 28.22 -4.02
CA ASN A 232 -23.31 29.23 -4.57
C ASN A 232 -23.09 30.64 -3.95
N GLY A 233 -21.82 30.93 -3.54
CA GLY A 233 -21.47 32.19 -2.89
C GLY A 233 -21.71 32.23 -1.38
N GLU A 234 -22.23 31.17 -0.77
CA GLU A 234 -22.50 31.10 0.65
C GLU A 234 -21.49 30.17 1.37
N LYS A 235 -20.88 30.68 2.44
CA LYS A 235 -19.97 29.87 3.29
C LYS A 235 -20.78 28.83 4.04
N GLN A 236 -20.36 27.57 3.91
CA GLN A 236 -21.00 26.47 4.61
C GLN A 236 -20.56 26.38 6.08
N PRO A 237 -21.44 25.92 6.99
CA PRO A 237 -21.20 26.02 8.44
C PRO A 237 -20.18 25.00 8.96
N LYS A 238 -19.97 23.89 8.26
CA LYS A 238 -19.09 22.77 8.72
C LYS A 238 -18.21 22.28 7.59
N SER A 239 -17.04 21.76 7.93
CA SER A 239 -16.24 20.95 7.01
C SER A 239 -16.84 19.55 6.85
N LEU A 240 -16.37 18.77 5.87
CA LEU A 240 -16.82 17.40 5.68
C LEU A 240 -16.55 16.55 6.92
N PHE A 241 -15.34 16.64 7.49
CA PHE A 241 -15.03 15.96 8.76
C PHE A 241 -15.89 16.41 9.93
N GLY A 242 -16.27 17.67 9.98
CA GLY A 242 -17.21 18.16 10.99
C GLY A 242 -18.53 17.41 10.94
N MET A 243 -19.08 17.19 9.74
CA MET A 243 -20.33 16.45 9.54
C MET A 243 -20.19 14.96 9.83
N ILE A 244 -19.06 14.35 9.48
CA ILE A 244 -18.78 12.94 9.81
C ILE A 244 -18.72 12.75 11.32
N ARG A 245 -17.97 13.59 12.03
CA ARG A 245 -17.88 13.55 13.50
C ARG A 245 -19.20 13.78 14.21
N ASP A 246 -20.15 14.50 13.61
CA ASP A 246 -21.49 14.67 14.17
C ASP A 246 -22.21 13.32 14.35
N THR A 247 -21.97 12.34 13.47
CA THR A 247 -22.57 11.00 13.59
C THR A 247 -22.08 10.27 14.84
N HIS A 248 -20.76 10.30 15.08
CA HIS A 248 -20.17 9.73 16.27
C HIS A 248 -20.56 10.50 17.55
N ASN A 249 -20.60 11.82 17.50
CA ASN A 249 -20.99 12.64 18.64
C ASN A 249 -22.46 12.40 19.05
N ALA A 250 -23.32 12.08 18.06
CA ALA A 250 -24.71 11.74 18.31
C ALA A 250 -24.88 10.30 18.87
N HIS A 251 -24.04 9.36 18.42
CA HIS A 251 -24.12 7.93 18.75
C HIS A 251 -22.73 7.36 19.04
N PRO A 252 -22.10 7.71 20.18
CA PRO A 252 -20.76 7.26 20.55
C PRO A 252 -20.73 5.83 21.11
N GLU A 253 -21.87 5.27 21.47
CA GLU A 253 -22.00 3.97 22.13
C GLU A 253 -21.40 2.86 21.23
N GLY A 254 -20.68 1.93 21.86
CA GLY A 254 -20.02 0.82 21.17
C GLY A 254 -18.78 1.22 20.37
N THR A 255 -18.31 2.47 20.46
CA THR A 255 -17.03 2.91 19.88
C THR A 255 -16.01 3.18 20.99
N VAL A 256 -14.86 2.51 20.95
CA VAL A 256 -13.77 2.65 21.91
C VAL A 256 -12.76 3.70 21.45
N VAL A 257 -12.37 3.64 20.17
CA VAL A 257 -11.45 4.61 19.56
C VAL A 257 -11.98 5.01 18.17
N ALA A 258 -12.07 6.33 17.95
CA ALA A 258 -12.39 6.91 16.64
C ALA A 258 -11.50 8.12 16.34
N TYR A 259 -11.05 8.26 15.11
CA TYR A 259 -10.30 9.40 14.54
C TYR A 259 -8.91 9.70 15.16
N LYS A 260 -8.37 8.83 16.00
CA LYS A 260 -7.16 9.11 16.78
C LYS A 260 -6.07 8.03 16.64
N ASP A 261 -6.28 7.02 15.84
CA ASP A 261 -5.33 5.93 15.66
C ASP A 261 -5.36 5.42 14.21
N ASN A 262 -4.51 4.49 13.87
CA ASN A 262 -4.40 3.86 12.55
C ASN A 262 -5.71 3.19 12.11
N SER A 263 -6.43 2.57 13.03
CA SER A 263 -7.77 2.04 12.79
C SER A 263 -8.76 2.45 13.89
N SER A 264 -10.05 2.32 13.63
CA SER A 264 -11.07 2.46 14.68
C SER A 264 -11.16 1.20 15.52
N VAL A 265 -11.59 1.37 16.78
CA VAL A 265 -11.84 0.27 17.72
C VAL A 265 -13.32 0.28 18.13
N ILE A 266 -13.99 -0.83 17.86
CA ILE A 266 -15.41 -1.07 18.19
C ILE A 266 -15.45 -1.96 19.42
N GLU A 267 -16.39 -1.70 20.32
CA GLU A 267 -16.58 -2.50 21.52
C GLU A 267 -16.89 -3.96 21.17
N GLY A 268 -16.15 -4.85 21.78
CA GLY A 268 -16.31 -6.29 21.63
C GLY A 268 -16.89 -6.93 22.87
N THR A 269 -16.34 -8.05 23.29
CA THR A 269 -16.84 -8.82 24.43
C THR A 269 -15.75 -9.67 25.04
N LYS A 270 -16.04 -10.20 26.22
CA LYS A 270 -15.17 -11.17 26.90
C LYS A 270 -15.25 -12.52 26.23
N ILE A 271 -14.09 -13.05 25.84
CA ILE A 271 -13.95 -14.33 25.12
C ILE A 271 -12.68 -15.06 25.55
N GLU A 272 -12.59 -16.33 25.17
CA GLU A 272 -11.36 -17.10 25.26
C GLU A 272 -10.61 -17.07 23.91
N ARG A 273 -9.44 -16.44 23.90
CA ARG A 273 -8.53 -16.43 22.72
C ARG A 273 -7.47 -17.51 22.87
N PHE A 274 -7.07 -18.12 21.74
CA PHE A 274 -6.12 -19.22 21.70
C PHE A 274 -4.77 -18.75 21.15
N TYR A 275 -3.76 -18.66 22.03
CA TYR A 275 -2.41 -18.26 21.67
C TYR A 275 -1.36 -18.81 22.67
N PRO A 276 -0.04 -18.80 22.33
CA PRO A 276 0.99 -19.31 23.25
C PRO A 276 1.15 -18.43 24.48
N ASN A 277 1.44 -19.04 25.63
CA ASN A 277 1.79 -18.28 26.84
C ASN A 277 3.26 -17.84 26.73
N ALA A 278 3.49 -16.67 26.13
CA ALA A 278 4.81 -16.14 25.84
C ALA A 278 5.62 -15.81 27.12
N ALA A 279 4.95 -15.38 28.20
CA ALA A 279 5.59 -15.00 29.46
C ALA A 279 6.25 -16.19 30.18
N GLU A 280 5.70 -17.39 30.04
CA GLU A 280 6.16 -18.59 30.72
C GLU A 280 6.84 -19.59 29.79
N ASN A 281 7.08 -19.23 28.54
CA ASN A 281 7.62 -20.10 27.49
C ASN A 281 6.87 -21.44 27.37
N GLN A 282 5.54 -21.40 27.54
CA GLN A 282 4.65 -22.55 27.49
C GLN A 282 3.89 -22.60 26.16
N GLY A 283 3.32 -23.77 25.85
CA GLY A 283 2.56 -24.01 24.63
C GLY A 283 1.26 -23.19 24.55
N TYR A 284 0.51 -23.43 23.48
CA TYR A 284 -0.78 -22.75 23.22
C TYR A 284 -1.81 -23.07 24.30
N ARG A 285 -2.56 -22.04 24.73
CA ARG A 285 -3.62 -22.12 25.73
C ARG A 285 -4.76 -21.17 25.39
N PHE A 286 -5.91 -21.40 26.00
CA PHE A 286 -7.01 -20.43 26.02
C PHE A 286 -6.77 -19.39 27.11
N HIS A 287 -6.93 -18.12 26.74
CA HIS A 287 -6.81 -16.95 27.60
C HIS A 287 -8.14 -16.22 27.60
N GLU A 288 -8.76 -16.08 28.78
CA GLU A 288 -9.98 -15.29 28.95
C GLU A 288 -9.62 -13.81 29.04
N GLU A 289 -10.14 -12.99 28.13
CA GLU A 289 -9.84 -11.56 28.05
C GLU A 289 -10.97 -10.77 27.40
N ASP A 290 -11.05 -9.48 27.72
CA ASP A 290 -11.88 -8.53 27.01
C ASP A 290 -11.23 -8.19 25.68
N THR A 291 -11.94 -8.45 24.59
CA THR A 291 -11.44 -8.31 23.22
C THR A 291 -12.37 -7.38 22.44
N HIS A 292 -11.77 -6.36 21.83
CA HIS A 292 -12.46 -5.41 20.95
C HIS A 292 -12.18 -5.74 19.48
N ILE A 293 -12.95 -5.11 18.58
CA ILE A 293 -12.88 -5.27 17.14
C ILE A 293 -12.17 -4.05 16.57
N ILE A 294 -11.15 -4.25 15.74
CA ILE A 294 -10.54 -3.19 14.94
C ILE A 294 -11.13 -3.22 13.53
N MET A 295 -11.24 -2.06 12.89
CA MET A 295 -11.76 -1.90 11.55
C MET A 295 -10.99 -0.81 10.80
N LYS A 296 -10.48 -1.16 9.61
CA LYS A 296 -9.82 -0.24 8.69
C LYS A 296 -10.31 -0.44 7.27
N VAL A 297 -10.52 0.64 6.56
CA VAL A 297 -10.74 0.64 5.10
C VAL A 297 -10.06 1.85 4.50
N GLU A 298 -9.27 1.62 3.45
CA GLU A 298 -8.55 2.66 2.72
C GLU A 298 -8.62 2.47 1.21
N THR A 299 -8.09 3.42 0.44
CA THR A 299 -8.02 3.36 -1.02
C THR A 299 -6.57 3.40 -1.50
N HIS A 300 -6.26 2.58 -2.51
CA HIS A 300 -4.95 2.55 -3.15
C HIS A 300 -5.05 2.71 -4.66
N ASN A 301 -5.68 3.82 -5.08
CA ASN A 301 -6.13 4.06 -6.45
C ASN A 301 -4.98 4.31 -7.43
N HIS A 302 -4.10 5.27 -7.13
CA HIS A 302 -3.00 5.66 -8.01
C HIS A 302 -2.00 4.54 -8.29
N PRO A 303 -1.45 3.84 -7.29
CA PRO A 303 -0.54 2.74 -7.54
C PRO A 303 -1.17 1.59 -8.33
N THR A 304 -2.46 1.30 -8.10
CA THR A 304 -3.22 0.28 -8.84
C THR A 304 -3.45 0.69 -10.30
N ALA A 305 -3.56 1.99 -10.60
CA ALA A 305 -3.64 2.48 -11.97
C ALA A 305 -2.34 2.25 -12.75
N ILE A 306 -1.19 2.41 -12.10
CA ILE A 306 0.14 2.35 -12.74
C ILE A 306 0.64 0.89 -12.85
N ALA A 307 0.56 0.14 -11.76
CA ALA A 307 0.99 -1.26 -11.67
C ALA A 307 -0.06 -2.08 -10.90
N PRO A 308 -1.10 -2.62 -11.58
CA PRO A 308 -2.29 -3.15 -10.93
C PRO A 308 -2.04 -4.23 -9.89
N PHE A 309 -1.20 -5.21 -10.19
CA PHE A 309 -0.84 -6.28 -9.24
C PHE A 309 -0.12 -5.72 -8.00
N ALA A 310 0.97 -4.98 -8.22
CA ALA A 310 1.78 -4.45 -7.13
C ALA A 310 1.02 -3.39 -6.32
N GLY A 311 0.28 -2.50 -6.98
CA GLY A 311 -0.51 -1.47 -6.32
C GLY A 311 -1.62 -2.04 -5.46
N ALA A 312 -2.35 -3.05 -5.92
CA ALA A 312 -3.38 -3.69 -5.12
C ALA A 312 -2.80 -4.56 -4.00
N ALA A 313 -1.67 -5.22 -4.24
CA ALA A 313 -0.97 -6.01 -3.23
C ALA A 313 -0.51 -5.11 -2.06
N THR A 314 0.16 -4.00 -2.36
CA THR A 314 0.64 -3.08 -1.33
C THR A 314 -0.48 -2.28 -0.68
N GLY A 315 -1.62 -2.07 -1.36
CA GLY A 315 -2.83 -1.54 -0.74
C GLY A 315 -3.39 -2.47 0.35
N ALA A 316 -3.44 -3.78 0.08
CA ALA A 316 -3.81 -4.77 1.09
C ALA A 316 -2.79 -4.82 2.24
N GLY A 317 -1.48 -4.72 1.95
CA GLY A 317 -0.43 -4.67 2.96
C GLY A 317 -0.53 -3.42 3.84
N GLY A 318 -0.78 -2.25 3.26
CA GLY A 318 -0.95 -1.00 4.01
C GLY A 318 -2.08 -1.07 5.01
N GLU A 319 -3.22 -1.57 4.58
CA GLU A 319 -4.38 -1.75 5.44
C GLU A 319 -4.12 -2.74 6.58
N ILE A 320 -3.42 -3.86 6.31
CA ILE A 320 -3.00 -4.83 7.33
C ILE A 320 -2.08 -4.17 8.37
N ARG A 321 -1.16 -3.32 7.92
CA ARG A 321 -0.25 -2.61 8.86
C ARG A 321 -0.99 -1.65 9.76
N ASP A 322 -1.94 -0.89 9.22
CA ASP A 322 -2.79 -0.01 10.03
C ASP A 322 -3.55 -0.78 11.12
N GLU A 323 -4.12 -1.93 10.74
CA GLU A 323 -4.73 -2.81 11.74
C GLU A 323 -3.70 -3.21 12.80
N GLY A 324 -2.55 -3.78 12.39
CA GLY A 324 -1.50 -4.27 13.29
C GLY A 324 -0.92 -3.20 14.21
N ALA A 325 -0.83 -1.95 13.75
CA ALA A 325 -0.27 -0.80 14.48
C ALA A 325 -1.30 -0.07 15.37
N THR A 326 -2.52 -0.58 15.49
CA THR A 326 -3.55 0.04 16.34
C THR A 326 -3.24 -0.17 17.82
N GLY A 327 -3.39 0.88 18.62
CA GLY A 327 -3.09 0.87 20.05
C GLY A 327 -1.62 0.56 20.33
N LYS A 328 -1.36 -0.47 21.15
CA LYS A 328 -0.03 -1.03 21.43
C LYS A 328 0.21 -2.36 20.73
N GLY A 329 -0.49 -2.56 19.62
CA GLY A 329 -0.47 -3.77 18.80
C GLY A 329 -1.76 -4.56 18.86
N SER A 330 -2.19 -5.03 17.70
CA SER A 330 -3.41 -5.77 17.49
C SER A 330 -3.23 -6.87 16.43
N ARG A 331 -4.27 -7.63 16.14
CA ARG A 331 -4.20 -8.77 15.24
C ARG A 331 -5.20 -8.65 14.09
N PRO A 332 -4.74 -8.42 12.85
CA PRO A 332 -5.57 -8.54 11.64
C PRO A 332 -6.18 -9.92 11.50
N LYS A 333 -7.46 -10.02 11.11
CA LYS A 333 -8.18 -11.29 11.06
C LYS A 333 -8.72 -11.63 9.67
N ALA A 334 -9.42 -10.72 9.02
CA ALA A 334 -10.03 -10.95 7.72
C ALA A 334 -10.06 -9.68 6.89
N GLY A 335 -9.82 -9.81 5.58
CA GLY A 335 -9.75 -8.72 4.64
C GLY A 335 -10.89 -8.64 3.66
N LEU A 336 -10.96 -7.52 2.96
CA LEU A 336 -11.83 -7.26 1.82
C LEU A 336 -11.09 -6.45 0.75
N THR A 337 -11.51 -6.58 -0.51
CA THR A 337 -11.04 -5.75 -1.62
C THR A 337 -12.17 -5.40 -2.57
N GLY A 338 -12.24 -4.15 -3.03
CA GLY A 338 -13.26 -3.69 -3.98
C GLY A 338 -12.64 -2.92 -5.13
N PHE A 339 -13.21 -3.09 -6.34
CA PHE A 339 -12.66 -2.48 -7.56
C PHE A 339 -13.75 -1.82 -8.39
N THR A 340 -13.49 -0.57 -8.80
CA THR A 340 -14.26 0.14 -9.83
C THR A 340 -13.32 0.57 -10.94
N VAL A 341 -13.63 0.23 -12.19
CA VAL A 341 -12.85 0.55 -13.39
C VAL A 341 -13.74 1.06 -14.51
N SER A 342 -13.15 1.65 -15.56
CA SER A 342 -13.81 1.95 -16.84
C SER A 342 -14.22 0.66 -17.58
N ASN A 343 -14.80 0.78 -18.77
CA ASN A 343 -15.24 -0.36 -19.57
C ASN A 343 -14.09 -1.31 -19.89
N LEU A 344 -14.34 -2.61 -19.77
CA LEU A 344 -13.30 -3.64 -19.91
C LEU A 344 -12.86 -3.84 -21.36
N ASN A 345 -13.76 -3.66 -22.32
CA ASN A 345 -13.52 -3.92 -23.75
C ASN A 345 -12.84 -5.29 -23.95
N ILE A 346 -13.48 -6.36 -23.42
CA ILE A 346 -12.92 -7.71 -23.45
C ILE A 346 -12.80 -8.17 -24.90
N PRO A 347 -11.60 -8.52 -25.40
CA PRO A 347 -11.40 -8.93 -26.79
C PRO A 347 -12.30 -10.12 -27.18
N GLY A 348 -13.08 -9.95 -28.24
CA GLY A 348 -14.03 -10.97 -28.72
C GLY A 348 -15.32 -11.12 -27.91
N LEU A 349 -15.53 -10.21 -26.91
CA LEU A 349 -16.75 -10.17 -26.10
C LEU A 349 -17.19 -8.73 -25.82
N GLU A 350 -16.94 -7.84 -26.77
CA GLU A 350 -17.31 -6.42 -26.68
C GLU A 350 -18.83 -6.29 -26.48
N GLN A 351 -19.23 -5.39 -25.60
CA GLN A 351 -20.65 -5.21 -25.28
C GLN A 351 -21.24 -3.98 -25.98
N PRO A 352 -22.56 -3.97 -26.27
CA PRO A 352 -23.20 -2.87 -27.00
C PRO A 352 -23.11 -1.49 -26.36
N TRP A 353 -22.87 -1.43 -25.06
CA TRP A 353 -22.72 -0.18 -24.30
C TRP A 353 -21.27 0.31 -24.21
N GLU A 354 -20.28 -0.52 -24.58
CA GLU A 354 -18.88 -0.16 -24.51
C GLU A 354 -18.47 0.70 -25.70
N GLN A 355 -17.83 1.84 -25.42
CA GLN A 355 -17.27 2.72 -26.43
C GLN A 355 -15.81 3.01 -26.07
N ALA A 356 -14.96 3.09 -27.06
CA ALA A 356 -13.54 3.40 -26.87
C ALA A 356 -13.32 4.90 -26.82
N TYR A 357 -13.31 5.48 -25.62
CA TYR A 357 -13.03 6.91 -25.42
C TYR A 357 -11.52 7.20 -25.29
N GLY A 358 -10.67 6.17 -25.23
CA GLY A 358 -9.24 6.29 -24.98
C GLY A 358 -8.92 6.32 -23.48
N LYS A 359 -7.63 6.29 -23.15
CA LYS A 359 -7.11 6.36 -21.78
C LYS A 359 -5.75 7.05 -21.73
N PRO A 360 -5.30 7.57 -20.59
CA PRO A 360 -3.92 8.05 -20.42
C PRO A 360 -2.90 6.94 -20.73
N GLY A 361 -1.81 7.30 -21.41
CA GLY A 361 -0.87 6.32 -21.99
C GLY A 361 -0.14 5.45 -20.95
N HIS A 362 0.16 6.01 -19.78
CA HIS A 362 0.91 5.35 -18.70
C HIS A 362 0.03 4.61 -17.68
N ILE A 363 -1.28 4.73 -17.77
CA ILE A 363 -2.23 3.96 -16.94
C ILE A 363 -2.52 2.62 -17.60
N ALA A 364 -2.57 1.55 -16.79
CA ALA A 364 -2.96 0.22 -17.23
C ALA A 364 -4.39 0.21 -17.80
N SER A 365 -4.70 -0.77 -18.65
CA SER A 365 -6.07 -0.89 -19.18
C SER A 365 -7.05 -1.28 -18.08
N PRO A 366 -8.34 -0.91 -18.18
CA PRO A 366 -9.36 -1.36 -17.24
C PRO A 366 -9.42 -2.89 -17.09
N LEU A 367 -9.21 -3.61 -18.19
CA LEU A 367 -9.16 -5.08 -18.18
C LEU A 367 -7.96 -5.61 -17.40
N ASP A 368 -6.75 -5.04 -17.60
CA ASP A 368 -5.56 -5.45 -16.85
C ASP A 368 -5.74 -5.16 -15.36
N ILE A 369 -6.30 -4.00 -15.00
CA ILE A 369 -6.58 -3.64 -13.61
C ILE A 369 -7.57 -4.63 -12.98
N MET A 370 -8.65 -4.98 -13.69
CA MET A 370 -9.68 -5.89 -13.19
C MET A 370 -9.21 -7.33 -13.05
N ILE A 371 -8.19 -7.73 -13.81
CA ILE A 371 -7.58 -9.07 -13.70
C ILE A 371 -6.47 -9.05 -12.64
N GLU A 372 -5.50 -8.17 -12.78
CA GLU A 372 -4.26 -8.19 -11.97
C GLU A 372 -4.46 -7.59 -10.57
N GLY A 373 -5.32 -6.59 -10.41
CA GLY A 373 -5.60 -5.97 -9.12
C GLY A 373 -6.14 -6.95 -8.07
N PRO A 374 -7.25 -7.66 -8.34
CA PRO A 374 -7.78 -8.66 -7.41
C PRO A 374 -6.79 -9.79 -7.10
N ILE A 375 -6.00 -10.21 -8.11
CA ILE A 375 -4.95 -11.23 -7.91
C ILE A 375 -3.85 -10.69 -6.99
N GLY A 376 -3.42 -9.44 -7.16
CA GLY A 376 -2.43 -8.80 -6.30
C GLY A 376 -2.87 -8.71 -4.85
N GLY A 377 -4.09 -8.22 -4.60
CA GLY A 377 -4.65 -8.15 -3.25
C GLY A 377 -4.81 -9.52 -2.60
N ALA A 378 -5.30 -10.52 -3.36
CA ALA A 378 -5.41 -11.90 -2.87
C ALA A 378 -4.04 -12.53 -2.58
N ALA A 379 -3.04 -12.30 -3.42
CA ALA A 379 -1.68 -12.84 -3.23
C ALA A 379 -1.05 -12.31 -1.95
N PHE A 380 -1.18 -11.01 -1.66
CA PHE A 380 -0.65 -10.44 -0.42
C PHE A 380 -1.34 -11.05 0.82
N ASN A 381 -2.67 -11.10 0.82
CA ASN A 381 -3.43 -11.71 1.92
C ASN A 381 -3.07 -13.19 2.13
N ASN A 382 -2.93 -13.96 1.04
CA ASN A 382 -2.57 -15.39 1.11
C ASN A 382 -1.18 -15.59 1.74
N GLU A 383 -0.18 -14.83 1.30
CA GLU A 383 1.19 -14.98 1.79
C GLU A 383 1.34 -14.44 3.22
N PHE A 384 0.66 -13.36 3.56
CA PHE A 384 0.55 -12.89 4.95
C PHE A 384 -0.18 -13.90 5.84
N GLY A 385 -1.16 -14.62 5.33
CA GLY A 385 -1.97 -15.61 6.06
C GLY A 385 -3.26 -15.03 6.66
N ARG A 386 -3.95 -14.17 5.91
CA ARG A 386 -5.27 -13.60 6.25
C ARG A 386 -6.28 -13.92 5.14
N PRO A 387 -7.49 -14.45 5.46
CA PRO A 387 -8.49 -14.72 4.44
C PRO A 387 -9.08 -13.40 3.91
N ASN A 388 -9.32 -13.34 2.60
CA ASN A 388 -10.01 -12.23 1.95
C ASN A 388 -11.47 -12.64 1.68
N LEU A 389 -12.42 -12.09 2.45
CA LEU A 389 -13.78 -12.65 2.57
C LEU A 389 -14.87 -11.82 1.89
N LEU A 390 -14.58 -10.59 1.50
CA LEU A 390 -15.57 -9.66 0.97
C LEU A 390 -14.96 -8.78 -0.12
N GLY A 391 -15.83 -8.18 -0.94
CA GLY A 391 -15.41 -7.24 -1.97
C GLY A 391 -16.53 -6.92 -2.94
N TYR A 392 -16.23 -6.11 -3.95
CA TYR A 392 -17.15 -5.80 -5.04
C TYR A 392 -16.39 -5.56 -6.34
N PHE A 393 -17.12 -5.66 -7.46
CA PHE A 393 -16.65 -5.26 -8.77
C PHE A 393 -17.66 -4.34 -9.43
N ARG A 394 -17.17 -3.25 -10.01
CA ARG A 394 -17.98 -2.35 -10.83
C ARG A 394 -17.20 -1.88 -12.03
N THR A 395 -17.91 -1.81 -13.17
CA THR A 395 -17.42 -1.14 -14.38
C THR A 395 -18.37 -0.02 -14.74
N PHE A 396 -17.84 1.11 -15.13
CA PHE A 396 -18.63 2.21 -15.66
C PHE A 396 -17.77 3.16 -16.48
N GLU A 397 -18.20 3.44 -17.71
CA GLU A 397 -17.67 4.50 -18.53
C GLU A 397 -18.73 4.88 -19.55
N GLU A 398 -19.16 6.14 -19.53
CA GLU A 398 -20.17 6.62 -20.43
C GLU A 398 -20.04 8.13 -20.68
N LYS A 399 -20.48 8.58 -21.85
CA LYS A 399 -20.62 10.00 -22.13
C LYS A 399 -21.92 10.51 -21.51
N PHE A 400 -21.77 11.42 -20.55
CA PHE A 400 -22.86 12.09 -19.87
C PHE A 400 -22.77 13.57 -20.15
N ASP A 401 -23.82 14.14 -20.81
CA ASP A 401 -23.78 15.44 -21.44
C ASP A 401 -22.57 15.58 -22.39
N ASP A 402 -21.68 16.55 -22.18
CA ASP A 402 -20.48 16.74 -22.99
C ASP A 402 -19.20 16.15 -22.37
N GLN A 403 -19.31 15.42 -21.26
CA GLN A 403 -18.18 14.83 -20.54
C GLN A 403 -18.24 13.31 -20.58
N VAL A 404 -17.08 12.68 -20.74
CA VAL A 404 -16.94 11.23 -20.51
C VAL A 404 -16.66 11.01 -19.02
N ARG A 405 -17.49 10.19 -18.40
CA ARG A 405 -17.37 9.78 -17.01
C ARG A 405 -16.95 8.32 -16.93
N GLY A 406 -15.85 8.06 -16.21
CA GLY A 406 -15.30 6.71 -16.08
C GLY A 406 -14.24 6.67 -14.97
N TYR A 407 -13.59 5.52 -14.85
CA TYR A 407 -12.64 5.21 -13.78
C TYR A 407 -11.32 4.69 -14.35
N HIS A 408 -10.63 5.49 -15.19
CA HIS A 408 -9.28 5.14 -15.68
C HIS A 408 -8.27 5.16 -14.52
N LYS A 409 -8.32 6.16 -13.65
CA LYS A 409 -7.81 6.03 -12.29
C LYS A 409 -8.84 5.19 -11.53
N PRO A 410 -8.56 3.92 -11.23
CA PRO A 410 -9.56 3.03 -10.62
C PRO A 410 -9.87 3.48 -9.20
N ILE A 411 -10.97 2.97 -8.66
CA ILE A 411 -11.13 2.84 -7.23
C ILE A 411 -10.63 1.46 -6.86
N MET A 412 -9.65 1.37 -5.99
CA MET A 412 -9.21 0.15 -5.32
C MET A 412 -9.37 0.35 -3.83
N ILE A 413 -10.26 -0.42 -3.22
CA ILE A 413 -10.50 -0.43 -1.77
C ILE A 413 -9.83 -1.67 -1.19
N ALA A 414 -9.01 -1.45 -0.17
CA ALA A 414 -8.51 -2.48 0.74
C ALA A 414 -9.06 -2.22 2.13
N GLY A 415 -9.47 -3.26 2.83
CA GLY A 415 -10.04 -3.13 4.17
C GLY A 415 -10.11 -4.46 4.87
N GLY A 416 -10.53 -4.40 6.12
CA GLY A 416 -10.69 -5.59 6.93
C GLY A 416 -11.11 -5.31 8.35
N LEU A 417 -11.10 -6.37 9.12
CA LEU A 417 -11.30 -6.35 10.54
C LEU A 417 -10.31 -7.26 11.25
N GLY A 418 -10.04 -6.92 12.50
CA GLY A 418 -9.19 -7.69 13.37
C GLY A 418 -9.65 -7.63 14.81
N SER A 419 -8.78 -7.96 15.73
CA SER A 419 -9.08 -7.98 17.15
C SER A 419 -7.95 -7.35 17.96
N ILE A 420 -8.32 -6.62 19.02
CA ILE A 420 -7.39 -6.01 19.97
C ILE A 420 -7.80 -6.35 21.40
N GLN A 421 -6.82 -6.64 22.25
CA GLN A 421 -7.03 -6.81 23.67
C GLN A 421 -7.39 -5.46 24.31
N ALA A 422 -8.42 -5.39 25.16
CA ALA A 422 -8.92 -4.13 25.70
C ALA A 422 -7.85 -3.26 26.35
N GLN A 423 -6.91 -3.87 27.07
CA GLN A 423 -5.78 -3.15 27.71
C GLN A 423 -4.74 -2.61 26.73
N GLN A 424 -4.79 -2.97 25.44
CA GLN A 424 -3.85 -2.53 24.42
C GLN A 424 -4.42 -1.43 23.51
N THR A 425 -5.68 -1.01 23.71
CA THR A 425 -6.39 -0.10 22.81
C THR A 425 -5.86 1.32 22.78
N HIS A 426 -5.13 1.73 23.80
CA HIS A 426 -4.59 3.09 23.90
C HIS A 426 -3.07 3.06 23.95
N LYS A 427 -2.45 3.93 23.18
CA LYS A 427 -1.00 4.20 23.21
C LYS A 427 -0.65 4.89 24.52
N ASP A 428 0.50 4.53 25.11
CA ASP A 428 1.02 5.20 26.29
C ASP A 428 1.85 6.44 25.90
N GLU A 429 2.07 7.34 26.83
CA GLU A 429 2.95 8.49 26.63
C GLU A 429 4.40 8.03 26.43
N ILE A 430 5.07 8.53 25.41
CA ILE A 430 6.49 8.25 25.16
C ILE A 430 7.34 9.10 26.10
N PRO A 431 8.12 8.51 27.03
CA PRO A 431 9.00 9.30 27.90
C PRO A 431 10.23 9.81 27.15
N GLU A 432 10.83 10.88 27.64
CA GLU A 432 12.14 11.33 27.18
C GLU A 432 13.17 10.19 27.34
N GLY A 433 14.03 10.00 26.34
CA GLY A 433 15.03 8.95 26.31
C GLY A 433 14.49 7.58 25.83
N ALA A 434 13.20 7.45 25.53
CA ALA A 434 12.69 6.22 24.94
C ALA A 434 13.36 5.94 23.60
N LEU A 435 13.63 4.67 23.33
CA LEU A 435 14.22 4.21 22.07
C LEU A 435 13.16 4.23 20.98
N LEU A 436 13.56 4.73 19.81
CA LEU A 436 12.74 4.76 18.59
C LEU A 436 13.26 3.70 17.63
N ILE A 437 12.38 2.75 17.27
CA ILE A 437 12.72 1.53 16.57
C ILE A 437 12.01 1.49 15.23
N GLN A 438 12.74 1.10 14.19
CA GLN A 438 12.15 0.53 12.97
C GLN A 438 12.06 -0.99 13.15
N LEU A 439 10.88 -1.55 12.96
CA LEU A 439 10.62 -2.99 12.92
C LEU A 439 10.21 -3.39 11.51
N GLY A 440 10.70 -4.51 11.01
CA GLY A 440 10.32 -5.05 9.70
C GLY A 440 11.39 -4.87 8.63
N GLY A 441 10.97 -4.79 7.37
CA GLY A 441 11.84 -4.84 6.21
C GLY A 441 12.84 -3.68 6.09
N PRO A 442 13.94 -3.90 5.39
CA PRO A 442 14.90 -2.84 5.08
C PRO A 442 14.37 -1.89 4.00
N GLY A 443 14.91 -0.68 3.98
CA GLY A 443 14.60 0.33 2.97
C GLY A 443 15.32 0.07 1.64
N MET A 444 14.63 0.41 0.55
CA MET A 444 15.17 0.44 -0.81
C MET A 444 14.50 1.58 -1.59
N LEU A 445 15.01 1.93 -2.77
CA LEU A 445 14.46 3.02 -3.56
C LEU A 445 13.17 2.59 -4.28
N ILE A 446 12.07 2.56 -3.56
CA ILE A 446 10.72 2.33 -4.07
C ILE A 446 9.72 3.27 -3.38
N GLY A 447 8.67 3.65 -4.09
CA GLY A 447 7.60 4.49 -3.56
C GLY A 447 8.02 5.92 -3.23
N LEU A 448 9.13 6.43 -3.78
CA LEU A 448 9.59 7.79 -3.48
C LEU A 448 8.58 8.82 -4.01
N GLY A 449 8.06 9.66 -3.11
CA GLY A 449 7.09 10.70 -3.46
C GLY A 449 5.66 10.19 -3.69
N GLY A 450 5.31 8.96 -3.28
CA GLY A 450 4.00 8.34 -3.54
C GLY A 450 2.81 9.15 -2.99
N GLY A 451 2.90 9.66 -1.78
CA GLY A 451 1.88 10.51 -1.18
C GLY A 451 1.63 11.81 -1.96
N ALA A 452 2.68 12.47 -2.44
CA ALA A 452 2.59 13.66 -3.29
C ALA A 452 2.02 13.30 -4.68
N ALA A 453 2.52 12.25 -5.33
CA ALA A 453 2.06 11.79 -6.64
C ALA A 453 0.57 11.40 -6.64
N SER A 454 0.10 10.73 -5.60
CA SER A 454 -1.33 10.35 -5.47
C SER A 454 -2.26 11.55 -5.31
N SER A 455 -1.75 12.69 -4.85
CA SER A 455 -2.49 13.95 -4.68
C SER A 455 -2.62 14.77 -5.98
N MET A 456 -1.89 14.40 -7.03
CA MET A 456 -1.95 15.07 -8.32
C MET A 456 -3.11 14.59 -9.19
N ASN A 457 -3.54 15.42 -10.13
CA ASN A 457 -4.50 15.01 -11.15
C ASN A 457 -3.88 13.92 -12.03
N THR A 458 -4.65 12.89 -12.35
CA THR A 458 -4.22 11.76 -13.16
C THR A 458 -3.71 12.24 -14.54
N GLY A 459 -2.50 11.78 -14.90
CA GLY A 459 -1.87 12.11 -16.20
C GLY A 459 -1.18 13.47 -16.25
N THR A 460 -1.04 14.20 -15.15
CA THR A 460 -0.31 15.47 -15.09
C THR A 460 1.16 15.31 -14.73
N ASN A 461 1.51 14.19 -14.09
CA ASN A 461 2.89 13.86 -13.73
C ASN A 461 3.69 13.34 -14.93
N ASP A 462 5.01 13.48 -14.87
CA ASP A 462 5.91 12.71 -15.72
C ASP A 462 5.75 11.21 -15.42
N ALA A 463 5.71 10.39 -16.47
CA ALA A 463 5.52 8.94 -16.32
C ALA A 463 6.59 8.28 -15.44
N SER A 464 7.82 8.82 -15.39
CA SER A 464 8.89 8.30 -14.55
C SER A 464 8.60 8.54 -13.06
N LEU A 465 8.05 9.70 -12.69
CA LEU A 465 7.64 10.01 -11.33
C LEU A 465 6.49 9.11 -10.88
N ASP A 466 5.49 8.90 -11.74
CA ASP A 466 4.36 7.99 -11.44
C ASP A 466 4.86 6.55 -11.19
N PHE A 467 5.76 6.04 -12.03
CA PHE A 467 6.32 4.70 -11.82
C PHE A 467 7.17 4.62 -10.54
N ASN A 468 7.96 5.64 -10.22
CA ASN A 468 8.80 5.68 -9.01
C ASN A 468 7.95 5.73 -7.73
N SER A 469 6.72 6.22 -7.81
CA SER A 469 5.79 6.34 -6.68
C SER A 469 5.14 5.02 -6.26
N VAL A 470 5.24 3.95 -7.07
CA VAL A 470 4.59 2.67 -6.77
C VAL A 470 5.50 1.77 -5.94
N GLN A 471 4.97 1.28 -4.83
CA GLN A 471 5.66 0.36 -3.93
C GLN A 471 5.67 -1.08 -4.49
N ARG A 472 6.51 -1.93 -3.87
CA ARG A 472 6.54 -3.38 -4.06
C ARG A 472 6.52 -4.04 -2.69
N GLY A 473 5.62 -5.01 -2.50
CA GLY A 473 5.40 -5.64 -1.21
C GLY A 473 6.24 -6.90 -0.97
N ASN A 474 6.45 -7.21 0.30
CA ASN A 474 7.02 -8.46 0.78
C ASN A 474 6.17 -9.00 1.95
N PRO A 475 5.05 -9.69 1.68
CA PRO A 475 4.10 -10.15 2.70
C PRO A 475 4.72 -11.02 3.79
N GLU A 476 5.77 -11.79 3.47
CA GLU A 476 6.48 -12.61 4.45
C GLU A 476 7.14 -11.77 5.55
N ILE A 477 7.79 -10.68 5.18
CA ILE A 477 8.42 -9.77 6.16
C ILE A 477 7.34 -9.08 7.01
N GLU A 478 6.24 -8.66 6.39
CA GLU A 478 5.12 -8.08 7.14
C GLU A 478 4.51 -9.07 8.12
N ARG A 479 4.39 -10.36 7.72
CA ARG A 479 3.95 -11.41 8.62
C ARG A 479 4.91 -11.61 9.79
N ARG A 480 6.22 -11.57 9.57
CA ARG A 480 7.22 -11.67 10.64
C ARG A 480 7.11 -10.51 11.63
N ALA A 481 6.92 -9.29 11.12
CA ALA A 481 6.69 -8.11 11.97
C ALA A 481 5.39 -8.25 12.78
N GLN A 482 4.31 -8.75 12.17
CA GLN A 482 3.06 -9.03 12.87
C GLN A 482 3.24 -10.08 13.97
N GLU A 483 4.04 -11.13 13.75
CA GLU A 483 4.35 -12.12 14.80
C GLU A 483 5.09 -11.49 15.99
N VAL A 484 6.00 -10.53 15.73
CA VAL A 484 6.64 -9.77 16.82
C VAL A 484 5.61 -8.95 17.59
N ILE A 485 4.74 -8.22 16.89
CA ILE A 485 3.65 -7.44 17.50
C ILE A 485 2.74 -8.35 18.32
N ASP A 486 2.35 -9.50 17.76
CA ASP A 486 1.51 -10.49 18.44
C ASP A 486 2.18 -11.01 19.72
N ARG A 487 3.48 -11.31 19.70
CA ARG A 487 4.21 -11.76 20.91
C ARG A 487 4.30 -10.66 21.95
N CYS A 488 4.44 -9.40 21.53
CA CYS A 488 4.50 -8.26 22.44
C CYS A 488 3.17 -8.04 23.18
N TRP A 489 2.04 -7.89 22.47
CA TRP A 489 0.75 -7.65 23.13
C TRP A 489 0.28 -8.84 23.97
N GLN A 490 0.66 -10.08 23.64
CA GLN A 490 0.36 -11.28 24.41
C GLN A 490 1.06 -11.33 25.79
N LEU A 491 2.05 -10.47 26.02
CA LEU A 491 2.65 -10.27 27.34
C LEU A 491 1.76 -9.45 28.30
N GLY A 492 0.62 -8.95 27.83
CA GLY A 492 -0.32 -8.15 28.64
C GLY A 492 0.32 -6.88 29.17
N ASP A 493 0.34 -6.69 30.49
CA ASP A 493 0.93 -5.51 31.15
C ASP A 493 2.46 -5.41 30.96
N LYS A 494 3.11 -6.46 30.50
CA LYS A 494 4.54 -6.50 30.19
C LYS A 494 4.84 -6.25 28.72
N ASN A 495 3.85 -5.83 27.92
CA ASN A 495 4.08 -5.45 26.54
C ASN A 495 5.17 -4.38 26.46
N PRO A 496 6.31 -4.61 25.79
CA PRO A 496 7.37 -3.62 25.68
C PRO A 496 7.00 -2.41 24.80
N ILE A 497 5.99 -2.56 23.94
CA ILE A 497 5.55 -1.49 23.02
C ILE A 497 4.78 -0.42 23.79
N ILE A 498 5.29 0.81 23.78
CA ILE A 498 4.65 1.99 24.35
C ILE A 498 3.67 2.61 23.36
N SER A 499 4.12 2.79 22.14
CA SER A 499 3.38 3.34 21.01
C SER A 499 3.93 2.75 19.72
N ILE A 500 3.06 2.51 18.74
CA ILE A 500 3.43 1.94 17.44
C ILE A 500 2.66 2.65 16.34
N HIS A 501 3.29 2.82 15.17
CA HIS A 501 2.68 3.35 13.96
C HIS A 501 3.18 2.54 12.76
N ASP A 502 2.36 2.39 11.72
CA ASP A 502 2.79 1.79 10.47
C ASP A 502 3.68 2.73 9.66
N VAL A 503 4.40 2.19 8.69
CA VAL A 503 5.14 2.96 7.70
C VAL A 503 4.40 2.85 6.37
N GLY A 504 3.68 3.90 6.03
CA GLY A 504 2.93 4.04 4.78
C GLY A 504 3.49 5.14 3.89
N ALA A 505 2.61 6.02 3.40
CA ALA A 505 2.97 7.17 2.57
C ALA A 505 3.99 8.08 3.25
N GLY A 506 5.01 8.49 2.51
CA GLY A 506 6.12 9.28 3.02
C GLY A 506 7.19 8.49 3.78
N GLY A 507 7.02 7.20 3.99
CA GLY A 507 8.02 6.36 4.62
C GLY A 507 8.34 6.78 6.05
N LEU A 508 9.60 6.62 6.45
CA LEU A 508 10.06 7.01 7.80
C LEU A 508 9.91 8.52 8.05
N SER A 509 9.93 9.32 6.97
CA SER A 509 9.82 10.79 7.03
C SER A 509 8.44 11.28 7.48
N ASN A 510 7.43 10.42 7.47
CA ASN A 510 6.10 10.70 8.00
C ASN A 510 5.84 9.91 9.30
N ALA A 511 6.11 8.61 9.31
CA ALA A 511 5.77 7.73 10.42
C ALA A 511 6.47 8.12 11.75
N PHE A 512 7.76 8.42 11.75
CA PHE A 512 8.46 8.82 12.97
C PHE A 512 8.06 10.20 13.51
N PRO A 513 7.93 11.24 12.65
CA PRO A 513 7.41 12.53 13.12
C PRO A 513 6.01 12.43 13.73
N GLU A 514 5.10 11.64 13.16
CA GLU A 514 3.76 11.42 13.70
C GLU A 514 3.84 10.72 15.06
N LEU A 515 4.60 9.62 15.17
CA LEU A 515 4.77 8.87 16.41
C LEU A 515 5.21 9.75 17.58
N VAL A 516 6.20 10.63 17.37
CA VAL A 516 6.73 11.48 18.45
C VAL A 516 5.90 12.74 18.68
N ASN A 517 5.32 13.33 17.64
CA ASN A 517 4.47 14.50 17.75
C ASN A 517 3.18 14.21 18.52
N ASP A 518 2.57 13.07 18.32
CA ASP A 518 1.35 12.65 19.03
C ASP A 518 1.60 12.48 20.52
N ALA A 519 2.84 12.15 20.90
CA ALA A 519 3.28 12.09 22.28
C ALA A 519 3.80 13.44 22.83
N GLY A 520 3.77 14.52 22.03
CA GLY A 520 4.30 15.84 22.42
C GLY A 520 5.83 15.85 22.59
N ARG A 521 6.55 15.00 21.86
CA ARG A 521 8.02 14.85 21.93
C ARG A 521 8.70 15.36 20.66
N GLY A 522 10.02 15.59 20.78
CA GLY A 522 10.96 15.68 19.67
C GLY A 522 11.72 14.36 19.49
N ALA A 523 12.68 14.33 18.56
CA ALA A 523 13.51 13.17 18.36
C ALA A 523 14.86 13.48 17.69
N VAL A 524 15.86 12.65 18.01
CA VAL A 524 17.14 12.61 17.29
C VAL A 524 17.30 11.23 16.67
N PHE A 525 17.50 11.20 15.36
CA PHE A 525 17.71 9.98 14.58
C PHE A 525 19.13 9.89 14.02
N LYS A 526 19.61 8.66 13.86
CA LYS A 526 20.86 8.31 13.17
C LYS A 526 20.50 7.68 11.84
N LEU A 527 20.65 8.42 10.76
CA LEU A 527 20.17 8.01 9.44
C LEU A 527 20.78 6.68 8.96
N ARG A 528 22.07 6.46 9.23
CA ARG A 528 22.79 5.26 8.78
C ARG A 528 22.54 4.01 9.61
N GLU A 529 21.81 4.11 10.72
CA GLU A 529 21.29 2.96 11.47
C GLU A 529 19.99 2.39 10.85
N VAL A 530 19.39 3.07 9.89
CA VAL A 530 18.23 2.57 9.15
C VAL A 530 18.67 1.36 8.31
N PRO A 531 18.05 0.18 8.48
CA PRO A 531 18.37 -0.99 7.68
C PRO A 531 18.05 -0.76 6.19
N LEU A 532 18.99 -1.12 5.33
CA LEU A 532 18.87 -0.90 3.88
C LEU A 532 19.24 -2.17 3.11
N GLU A 533 18.48 -2.47 2.06
CA GLU A 533 18.82 -3.48 1.02
C GLU A 533 19.37 -2.84 -0.25
N GLU A 534 19.67 -1.55 -0.21
CA GLU A 534 20.27 -0.84 -1.33
C GLU A 534 21.43 0.04 -0.85
N HIS A 535 22.61 -0.17 -1.41
CA HIS A 535 23.80 0.61 -1.11
C HIS A 535 23.82 1.90 -1.93
N GLY A 536 24.38 2.95 -1.37
CA GLY A 536 24.57 4.21 -2.09
C GLY A 536 23.37 5.17 -2.03
N LEU A 537 22.34 4.88 -1.27
CA LEU A 537 21.20 5.76 -1.13
C LEU A 537 21.58 7.12 -0.49
N SER A 538 21.05 8.20 -1.07
CA SER A 538 21.12 9.54 -0.49
C SER A 538 20.24 9.66 0.76
N PRO A 539 20.46 10.69 1.60
CA PRO A 539 19.61 10.94 2.77
C PRO A 539 18.11 11.03 2.43
N LEU A 540 17.77 11.68 1.31
CA LEU A 540 16.40 11.76 0.80
C LEU A 540 15.82 10.35 0.54
N GLN A 541 16.58 9.53 -0.17
CA GLN A 541 16.17 8.19 -0.55
C GLN A 541 16.05 7.24 0.64
N ILE A 542 16.88 7.40 1.68
CA ILE A 542 16.79 6.61 2.92
C ILE A 542 15.57 7.00 3.74
N TRP A 543 15.34 8.31 3.91
CA TRP A 543 14.35 8.81 4.86
C TRP A 543 12.94 8.86 4.30
N CYS A 544 12.79 9.11 2.97
CA CYS A 544 11.50 9.34 2.32
C CYS A 544 11.03 8.20 1.41
N ASN A 545 11.75 7.05 1.32
CA ASN A 545 11.25 5.92 0.55
C ASN A 545 10.05 5.27 1.26
N GLU A 546 9.10 4.78 0.47
CA GLU A 546 7.91 4.10 0.97
C GLU A 546 8.04 2.57 0.85
N SER A 547 9.24 2.03 1.16
CA SER A 547 9.37 0.58 1.32
C SER A 547 8.40 0.12 2.39
N GLN A 548 7.56 -0.82 2.01
CA GLN A 548 6.48 -1.33 2.84
C GLN A 548 7.02 -2.32 3.90
N GLU A 549 6.11 -2.98 4.63
CA GLU A 549 6.42 -4.01 5.62
C GLU A 549 7.27 -3.51 6.79
N ARG A 550 7.09 -2.22 7.13
CA ARG A 550 7.79 -1.57 8.24
C ARG A 550 6.80 -0.96 9.23
N TYR A 551 7.20 -0.98 10.48
CA TYR A 551 6.55 -0.25 11.57
C TYR A 551 7.58 0.62 12.28
N VAL A 552 7.14 1.71 12.88
CA VAL A 552 7.91 2.50 13.83
C VAL A 552 7.27 2.40 15.21
N LEU A 553 8.09 2.22 16.23
CA LEU A 553 7.59 2.06 17.59
C LEU A 553 8.57 2.61 18.64
N SER A 554 8.06 2.80 19.84
CA SER A 554 8.89 3.19 20.98
C SER A 554 8.84 2.13 22.07
N ILE A 555 10.01 1.92 22.71
CA ILE A 555 10.18 1.07 23.88
C ILE A 555 11.10 1.74 24.91
N LEU A 556 11.09 1.26 26.14
CA LEU A 556 12.10 1.66 27.13
C LEU A 556 13.40 0.89 26.89
N GLU A 557 14.53 1.52 27.20
CA GLU A 557 15.85 0.87 27.09
C GLU A 557 15.93 -0.45 27.90
N LYS A 558 15.31 -0.49 29.07
CA LYS A 558 15.26 -1.71 29.91
C LYS A 558 14.55 -2.91 29.26
N ASP A 559 13.69 -2.66 28.27
CA ASP A 559 12.88 -3.69 27.59
C ASP A 559 13.53 -4.14 26.26
N LEU A 560 14.66 -3.51 25.84
CA LEU A 560 15.32 -3.77 24.57
C LEU A 560 15.74 -5.24 24.41
N ASP A 561 16.31 -5.87 25.44
CA ASP A 561 16.75 -7.25 25.37
C ASP A 561 15.58 -8.22 25.20
N THR A 562 14.46 -7.96 25.86
CA THR A 562 13.22 -8.73 25.68
C THR A 562 12.68 -8.58 24.26
N PHE A 563 12.62 -7.35 23.74
CA PHE A 563 12.17 -7.06 22.40
C PHE A 563 13.09 -7.70 21.35
N ARG A 564 14.41 -7.59 21.52
CA ARG A 564 15.43 -8.23 20.68
C ARG A 564 15.22 -9.74 20.60
N ALA A 565 15.06 -10.41 21.74
CA ALA A 565 14.85 -11.86 21.79
C ALA A 565 13.59 -12.30 21.05
N ILE A 566 12.51 -11.47 21.09
CA ILE A 566 11.30 -11.74 20.31
C ILE A 566 11.58 -11.58 18.81
N CYS A 567 12.23 -10.49 18.38
CA CYS A 567 12.57 -10.26 16.98
C CYS A 567 13.48 -11.37 16.40
N GLU A 568 14.49 -11.78 17.13
CA GLU A 568 15.41 -12.86 16.72
C GLU A 568 14.68 -14.20 16.57
N ARG A 569 13.78 -14.53 17.50
CA ARG A 569 12.95 -15.73 17.42
C ARG A 569 12.05 -15.74 16.20
N GLU A 570 11.39 -14.62 15.91
CA GLU A 570 10.49 -14.49 14.76
C GLU A 570 11.26 -14.17 13.45
N ARG A 571 12.59 -14.05 13.52
CA ARG A 571 13.46 -13.69 12.39
C ARG A 571 13.02 -12.40 11.70
N CYS A 572 12.55 -11.43 12.48
CA CYS A 572 12.13 -10.14 12.01
C CYS A 572 13.25 -9.13 12.20
N PRO A 573 13.70 -8.43 11.13
CA PRO A 573 14.68 -7.36 11.27
C PRO A 573 14.13 -6.22 12.12
N PHE A 574 15.00 -5.59 12.91
CA PHE A 574 14.71 -4.34 13.61
C PHE A 574 15.98 -3.53 13.83
N ALA A 575 15.83 -2.24 14.03
CA ALA A 575 16.94 -1.36 14.39
C ALA A 575 16.49 -0.26 15.35
N VAL A 576 17.36 0.10 16.29
CA VAL A 576 17.22 1.30 17.12
C VAL A 576 17.77 2.47 16.31
N VAL A 577 16.89 3.30 15.75
CA VAL A 577 17.27 4.37 14.81
C VAL A 577 17.26 5.75 15.44
N GLY A 578 16.75 5.89 16.66
CA GLY A 578 16.70 7.18 17.34
C GLY A 578 16.30 7.13 18.79
N THR A 579 16.16 8.31 19.37
CA THR A 579 15.78 8.52 20.78
C THR A 579 14.84 9.71 20.87
N ALA A 580 13.78 9.58 21.67
CA ALA A 580 12.83 10.65 21.94
C ALA A 580 13.44 11.75 22.81
N THR A 581 13.14 13.02 22.51
CA THR A 581 13.59 14.21 23.24
C THR A 581 12.39 15.01 23.75
N ASP A 582 12.64 16.01 24.60
CA ASP A 582 11.61 16.86 25.20
C ASP A 582 11.55 18.27 24.58
N ASP A 583 12.23 18.49 23.46
CA ASP A 583 12.41 19.81 22.85
C ASP A 583 11.46 20.12 21.69
N GLY A 584 10.60 19.16 21.27
CA GLY A 584 9.70 19.33 20.13
C GLY A 584 10.42 19.54 18.79
N HIS A 585 11.70 19.16 18.71
CA HIS A 585 12.56 19.32 17.53
C HIS A 585 12.84 17.97 16.88
N LEU A 586 12.87 17.96 15.55
CA LEU A 586 13.23 16.79 14.77
C LEU A 586 14.62 16.96 14.19
N LYS A 587 15.53 16.05 14.53
CA LYS A 587 16.89 16.04 14.02
C LYS A 587 17.24 14.67 13.44
N VAL A 588 17.62 14.63 12.18
CA VAL A 588 18.18 13.45 11.51
C VAL A 588 19.65 13.73 11.23
N ARG A 589 20.53 12.90 11.78
CA ARG A 589 21.99 13.00 11.62
C ARG A 589 22.48 12.01 10.60
N ASP A 590 23.32 12.47 9.69
CA ASP A 590 24.08 11.60 8.80
C ASP A 590 25.56 11.61 9.20
N ASP A 591 25.97 10.56 9.90
CA ASP A 591 27.34 10.43 10.40
C ASP A 591 28.35 10.20 9.25
N LEU A 592 27.90 9.69 8.08
CA LEU A 592 28.75 9.50 6.91
C LEU A 592 29.28 10.83 6.36
N PHE A 593 28.42 11.86 6.34
CA PHE A 593 28.77 13.20 5.85
C PHE A 593 28.93 14.24 6.95
N SER A 594 28.78 13.83 8.23
CA SER A 594 28.88 14.71 9.39
C SER A 594 27.96 15.93 9.29
N ASN A 595 26.71 15.72 8.83
CA ASN A 595 25.71 16.78 8.65
C ASN A 595 24.33 16.34 9.15
N ASN A 596 23.34 17.25 9.05
CA ASN A 596 21.97 16.99 9.44
C ASN A 596 21.04 17.19 8.22
N PRO A 597 20.62 16.13 7.54
CA PRO A 597 19.62 16.23 6.47
C PRO A 597 18.28 16.83 6.91
N VAL A 598 17.92 16.66 8.18
CA VAL A 598 16.75 17.30 8.81
C VAL A 598 17.18 17.95 10.12
N ASP A 599 16.79 19.21 10.32
CA ASP A 599 17.02 19.96 11.56
C ASP A 599 15.89 21.00 11.71
N LEU A 600 14.72 20.56 12.16
CA LEU A 600 13.46 21.28 11.99
C LEU A 600 12.57 21.15 13.23
N PRO A 601 11.98 22.25 13.74
CA PRO A 601 10.91 22.14 14.74
C PRO A 601 9.70 21.39 14.17
N LEU A 602 9.14 20.45 14.94
CA LEU A 602 7.98 19.65 14.51
C LEU A 602 6.76 20.50 14.15
N ASN A 603 6.59 21.66 14.78
CA ASN A 603 5.49 22.57 14.47
C ASN A 603 5.61 23.22 13.06
N VAL A 604 6.78 23.22 12.44
CA VAL A 604 6.94 23.65 11.05
C VAL A 604 6.48 22.52 10.11
N LEU A 605 6.79 21.28 10.42
CA LEU A 605 6.41 20.11 9.61
C LEU A 605 4.93 19.76 9.77
N LEU A 606 4.49 19.57 11.01
CA LEU A 606 3.18 19.05 11.39
C LEU A 606 2.25 20.13 11.95
N GLY A 607 2.67 21.41 11.91
CA GLY A 607 1.86 22.54 12.31
C GLY A 607 0.59 22.68 11.47
N LYS A 608 -0.12 23.77 11.64
CA LYS A 608 -1.33 24.05 10.88
C LYS A 608 -0.99 24.92 9.67
N PRO A 609 -0.67 24.35 8.50
CA PRO A 609 -0.63 25.15 7.27
C PRO A 609 -1.98 25.80 7.02
N PRO A 610 -2.04 26.83 6.19
CA PRO A 610 -3.30 27.54 5.91
C PRO A 610 -4.40 26.57 5.47
N LYS A 611 -5.60 26.76 6.04
CA LYS A 611 -6.77 25.95 5.69
C LYS A 611 -7.21 26.26 4.28
N THR A 612 -7.41 25.24 3.47
CA THR A 612 -7.88 25.42 2.09
C THR A 612 -9.34 25.88 2.04
N THR A 613 -9.68 26.71 1.06
CA THR A 613 -11.06 27.10 0.77
C THR A 613 -11.45 26.57 -0.60
N ARG A 614 -12.58 25.89 -0.68
CA ARG A 614 -13.14 25.36 -1.92
C ARG A 614 -14.41 26.12 -2.29
N THR A 615 -14.45 26.62 -3.52
CA THR A 615 -15.59 27.39 -4.02
C THR A 615 -16.17 26.68 -5.22
N ASP A 616 -17.48 26.42 -5.18
CA ASP A 616 -18.19 25.73 -6.24
C ASP A 616 -19.67 26.19 -6.31
N LYS A 617 -20.36 25.73 -7.34
CA LYS A 617 -21.76 25.98 -7.55
C LYS A 617 -22.53 24.74 -7.94
N THR A 618 -23.81 24.71 -7.68
CA THR A 618 -24.71 23.64 -8.11
C THR A 618 -24.81 23.61 -9.63
N VAL A 619 -24.54 22.43 -10.20
CA VAL A 619 -24.79 22.15 -11.62
C VAL A 619 -25.93 21.15 -11.71
N THR A 620 -27.01 21.57 -12.40
CA THR A 620 -28.17 20.70 -12.62
C THR A 620 -27.90 19.80 -13.83
N PRO A 621 -27.90 18.48 -13.69
CA PRO A 621 -27.73 17.57 -14.84
C PRO A 621 -28.89 17.71 -15.84
N SER A 622 -28.60 17.45 -17.10
CA SER A 622 -29.66 17.38 -18.11
C SER A 622 -30.48 16.13 -17.93
N GLU A 623 -31.79 16.28 -17.80
CA GLU A 623 -32.70 15.12 -17.72
C GLU A 623 -33.12 14.68 -19.12
N LYS A 624 -32.92 13.42 -19.44
CA LYS A 624 -33.48 12.78 -20.63
C LYS A 624 -34.60 11.85 -20.21
N PRO A 625 -35.80 11.96 -20.80
CA PRO A 625 -36.90 11.08 -20.45
C PRO A 625 -36.54 9.63 -20.82
N PHE A 626 -36.73 8.72 -19.87
CA PHE A 626 -36.57 7.30 -20.10
C PHE A 626 -37.85 6.71 -20.69
N ASN A 627 -37.74 6.13 -21.90
CA ASN A 627 -38.85 5.43 -22.56
C ASN A 627 -38.65 3.91 -22.45
N ALA A 628 -39.39 3.25 -21.58
CA ALA A 628 -39.36 1.80 -21.43
C ALA A 628 -40.08 1.05 -22.55
N GLY A 629 -40.90 1.72 -23.37
CA GLY A 629 -41.74 1.09 -24.37
C GLY A 629 -40.99 0.39 -25.53
N ASP A 630 -39.78 0.84 -25.80
CA ASP A 630 -38.94 0.34 -26.88
C ASP A 630 -37.89 -0.70 -26.40
N ILE A 631 -37.97 -1.13 -25.15
CA ILE A 631 -37.00 -2.06 -24.58
C ILE A 631 -37.50 -3.49 -24.68
N ASP A 632 -36.73 -4.33 -25.38
CA ASP A 632 -36.90 -5.79 -25.31
C ASP A 632 -36.40 -6.30 -23.94
N ILE A 633 -37.31 -6.86 -23.17
CA ILE A 633 -37.04 -7.30 -21.79
C ILE A 633 -36.05 -8.47 -21.75
N THR A 634 -36.08 -9.34 -22.77
CA THR A 634 -35.17 -10.48 -22.89
C THR A 634 -33.75 -10.01 -23.15
N GLU A 635 -33.58 -9.08 -24.08
CA GLU A 635 -32.27 -8.46 -24.37
C GLU A 635 -31.74 -7.69 -23.14
N ALA A 636 -32.59 -6.92 -22.46
CA ALA A 636 -32.21 -6.23 -21.25
C ALA A 636 -31.71 -7.18 -20.14
N ALA A 637 -32.39 -8.31 -19.94
CA ALA A 637 -32.00 -9.34 -19.01
C ALA A 637 -30.63 -9.95 -19.36
N TYR A 638 -30.37 -10.26 -20.61
CA TYR A 638 -29.07 -10.76 -21.08
C TYR A 638 -27.97 -9.71 -20.90
N ARG A 639 -28.24 -8.45 -21.15
CA ARG A 639 -27.27 -7.36 -20.92
C ARG A 639 -26.91 -7.25 -19.44
N VAL A 640 -27.90 -7.27 -18.54
CA VAL A 640 -27.67 -7.23 -17.10
C VAL A 640 -26.81 -8.41 -16.65
N LEU A 641 -27.09 -9.63 -17.13
CA LEU A 641 -26.30 -10.83 -16.81
C LEU A 641 -24.85 -10.77 -17.34
N ARG A 642 -24.60 -9.97 -18.38
CA ARG A 642 -23.26 -9.77 -18.96
C ARG A 642 -22.50 -8.61 -18.35
N LEU A 643 -23.16 -7.74 -17.55
CA LEU A 643 -22.44 -6.67 -16.85
C LEU A 643 -21.35 -7.27 -15.96
N PRO A 644 -20.10 -6.81 -16.02
CA PRO A 644 -19.03 -7.34 -15.17
C PRO A 644 -19.34 -7.27 -13.67
N THR A 645 -20.14 -6.28 -13.25
CA THR A 645 -20.64 -6.17 -11.86
C THR A 645 -21.54 -7.35 -11.48
N VAL A 646 -22.31 -7.91 -12.40
CA VAL A 646 -23.30 -8.99 -12.17
C VAL A 646 -22.77 -10.36 -12.58
N ALA A 647 -21.97 -10.43 -13.64
CA ALA A 647 -21.46 -11.69 -14.20
C ALA A 647 -20.62 -12.48 -13.19
N ALA A 648 -20.58 -13.81 -13.36
CA ALA A 648 -19.82 -14.71 -12.49
C ALA A 648 -18.32 -14.42 -12.50
N LYS A 649 -17.74 -14.30 -11.30
CA LYS A 649 -16.32 -14.00 -11.06
C LYS A 649 -15.68 -15.00 -10.09
N ASN A 650 -16.12 -16.24 -10.11
CA ASN A 650 -15.66 -17.30 -9.20
C ASN A 650 -14.13 -17.44 -9.20
N PHE A 651 -13.48 -17.29 -10.36
CA PHE A 651 -12.03 -17.41 -10.49
C PHE A 651 -11.28 -16.36 -9.64
N LEU A 652 -11.81 -15.15 -9.48
CA LEU A 652 -11.23 -14.11 -8.65
C LEU A 652 -11.42 -14.37 -7.15
N ILE A 653 -12.44 -15.13 -6.77
CA ILE A 653 -12.71 -15.51 -5.37
C ILE A 653 -11.87 -16.72 -4.98
N THR A 654 -11.78 -17.73 -5.88
CA THR A 654 -11.13 -19.01 -5.58
C THR A 654 -9.60 -18.98 -5.61
N ILE A 655 -8.99 -17.91 -6.11
CA ILE A 655 -7.54 -17.70 -6.03
C ILE A 655 -7.10 -17.29 -4.62
N GLY A 656 -7.99 -16.68 -3.82
CA GLY A 656 -7.74 -16.25 -2.44
C GLY A 656 -8.06 -17.37 -1.46
N ASP A 657 -7.26 -17.47 -0.37
CA ASP A 657 -7.62 -18.31 0.76
C ASP A 657 -8.82 -17.69 1.51
N ARG A 658 -9.79 -18.52 1.85
CA ARG A 658 -11.04 -18.11 2.52
C ARG A 658 -11.19 -18.67 3.93
N SER A 659 -10.27 -19.52 4.37
CA SER A 659 -10.38 -20.26 5.62
C SER A 659 -9.14 -20.26 6.50
N VAL A 660 -8.07 -19.60 6.08
CA VAL A 660 -6.84 -19.51 6.87
C VAL A 660 -7.10 -18.91 8.25
N GLY A 661 -6.46 -19.42 9.27
CA GLY A 661 -6.69 -19.05 10.67
C GLY A 661 -7.86 -19.74 11.34
N GLY A 662 -8.78 -20.38 10.59
CA GLY A 662 -9.88 -21.18 11.12
C GLY A 662 -11.01 -20.39 11.80
N MET A 663 -11.06 -19.06 11.61
CA MET A 663 -12.04 -18.17 12.23
C MET A 663 -13.15 -17.71 11.26
N THR A 664 -13.15 -18.19 10.02
CA THR A 664 -14.17 -17.85 9.04
C THR A 664 -15.44 -18.66 9.30
N HIS A 665 -16.56 -17.98 9.51
CA HIS A 665 -17.88 -18.61 9.58
C HIS A 665 -18.63 -18.49 8.26
N ARG A 666 -18.59 -17.31 7.63
CA ARG A 666 -19.23 -17.03 6.34
C ARG A 666 -18.23 -16.33 5.41
N ASP A 667 -17.95 -17.00 4.30
CA ASP A 667 -17.23 -16.46 3.16
C ASP A 667 -18.17 -16.12 2.00
N GLN A 668 -17.65 -15.87 0.81
CA GLN A 668 -18.43 -15.53 -0.38
C GLN A 668 -19.29 -16.69 -0.90
N MET A 669 -18.93 -17.92 -0.60
CA MET A 669 -19.59 -19.11 -1.13
C MET A 669 -20.77 -19.57 -0.26
N VAL A 670 -21.92 -19.81 -0.86
CA VAL A 670 -23.16 -20.15 -0.14
C VAL A 670 -23.71 -21.53 -0.55
N GLY A 671 -24.12 -22.28 0.47
CA GLY A 671 -24.83 -23.55 0.33
C GLY A 671 -23.99 -24.68 -0.27
N LYS A 672 -24.66 -25.80 -0.57
CA LYS A 672 -24.02 -27.02 -1.06
C LYS A 672 -23.37 -26.89 -2.44
N TYR A 673 -23.82 -25.93 -3.22
CA TYR A 673 -23.27 -25.67 -4.57
C TYR A 673 -22.13 -24.67 -4.57
N GLN A 674 -21.77 -24.11 -3.43
CA GLN A 674 -20.69 -23.11 -3.29
C GLN A 674 -20.85 -21.97 -4.31
N THR A 675 -22.04 -21.37 -4.31
CA THR A 675 -22.36 -20.24 -5.21
C THR A 675 -21.88 -18.94 -4.55
N PRO A 676 -21.14 -18.07 -5.27
CA PRO A 676 -20.55 -16.84 -4.72
C PRO A 676 -21.60 -15.71 -4.64
N VAL A 677 -22.55 -15.84 -3.73
CA VAL A 677 -23.71 -14.92 -3.56
C VAL A 677 -23.89 -14.41 -2.13
N ALA A 678 -22.88 -14.52 -1.27
CA ALA A 678 -22.95 -13.94 0.06
C ALA A 678 -22.79 -12.42 0.00
N ASP A 679 -23.70 -11.69 0.66
CA ASP A 679 -23.70 -10.24 0.73
C ASP A 679 -22.93 -9.71 1.95
N CYS A 680 -22.56 -10.58 2.89
CA CYS A 680 -21.77 -10.27 4.07
C CYS A 680 -20.79 -11.40 4.39
N ALA A 681 -19.70 -11.02 5.06
CA ALA A 681 -18.76 -11.96 5.64
C ALA A 681 -18.91 -12.01 7.16
N VAL A 682 -18.67 -13.19 7.76
CA VAL A 682 -18.75 -13.37 9.21
C VAL A 682 -17.53 -14.15 9.69
N THR A 683 -16.88 -13.62 10.72
CA THR A 683 -15.79 -14.29 11.44
C THR A 683 -16.17 -14.60 12.87
N MET A 684 -15.54 -15.58 13.46
CA MET A 684 -15.69 -15.92 14.87
C MET A 684 -14.73 -15.11 15.73
N MET A 685 -15.14 -14.73 16.93
CA MET A 685 -14.25 -14.06 17.89
C MET A 685 -13.26 -15.02 18.55
N GLY A 686 -13.62 -16.29 18.69
CA GLY A 686 -12.79 -17.34 19.30
C GLY A 686 -13.29 -18.73 18.96
N PHE A 687 -12.50 -19.77 19.29
CA PHE A 687 -12.85 -21.17 19.00
C PHE A 687 -13.91 -21.76 19.93
N ASN A 688 -14.07 -21.20 21.12
CA ASN A 688 -15.00 -21.69 22.17
C ASN A 688 -16.24 -20.79 22.32
N THR A 689 -16.61 -20.04 21.28
CA THR A 689 -17.75 -19.12 21.33
C THR A 689 -18.54 -19.13 20.03
N TYR A 690 -19.83 -18.81 20.11
CA TYR A 690 -20.69 -18.51 18.95
C TYR A 690 -20.81 -17.01 18.68
N ARG A 691 -20.03 -16.18 19.36
CA ARG A 691 -19.93 -14.77 19.06
C ARG A 691 -19.00 -14.55 17.89
N GLY A 692 -19.35 -13.56 17.06
CA GLY A 692 -18.58 -13.24 15.87
C GLY A 692 -18.67 -11.77 15.51
N GLU A 693 -18.00 -11.41 14.46
CA GLU A 693 -18.07 -10.11 13.80
C GLU A 693 -18.58 -10.30 12.38
N ALA A 694 -19.29 -9.32 11.87
CA ALA A 694 -19.76 -9.29 10.50
C ALA A 694 -19.32 -8.02 9.80
N MET A 695 -19.06 -8.12 8.49
CA MET A 695 -18.78 -6.98 7.62
C MET A 695 -19.57 -7.09 6.32
N SER A 696 -19.98 -5.93 5.79
CA SER A 696 -20.65 -5.80 4.51
C SER A 696 -20.20 -4.51 3.83
N MET A 697 -20.50 -4.37 2.54
CA MET A 697 -20.19 -3.18 1.75
C MET A 697 -21.44 -2.64 1.05
N GLY A 698 -21.43 -1.34 0.75
CA GLY A 698 -22.40 -0.69 -0.10
C GLY A 698 -21.71 0.32 -1.00
N GLU A 699 -22.10 0.38 -2.30
CA GLU A 699 -21.56 1.33 -3.25
C GLU A 699 -22.57 1.65 -4.36
N LYS A 700 -22.78 2.93 -4.68
CA LYS A 700 -23.71 3.39 -5.71
C LYS A 700 -23.18 4.62 -6.47
N PRO A 701 -21.97 4.55 -7.04
CA PRO A 701 -21.33 5.74 -7.62
C PRO A 701 -22.08 6.31 -8.83
N THR A 702 -22.74 5.48 -9.65
CA THR A 702 -23.44 5.92 -10.86
C THR A 702 -24.65 6.81 -10.58
N VAL A 703 -25.29 6.66 -9.41
CA VAL A 703 -26.40 7.52 -8.98
C VAL A 703 -25.93 8.95 -8.75
N ALA A 704 -24.66 9.15 -8.35
CA ALA A 704 -24.11 10.49 -8.12
C ALA A 704 -24.04 11.37 -9.37
N LEU A 705 -24.19 10.81 -10.57
CA LEU A 705 -24.25 11.58 -11.80
C LEU A 705 -25.46 12.52 -11.86
N PHE A 706 -26.57 12.13 -11.26
CA PHE A 706 -27.83 12.90 -11.27
C PHE A 706 -28.36 13.24 -9.87
N ASP A 707 -28.07 12.45 -8.84
CA ASP A 707 -28.43 12.73 -7.44
C ASP A 707 -27.33 12.23 -6.50
N ALA A 708 -26.33 13.06 -6.27
CA ALA A 708 -25.18 12.70 -5.42
C ALA A 708 -25.60 12.43 -3.95
N PRO A 709 -26.49 13.23 -3.31
CA PRO A 709 -27.04 12.91 -2.00
C PRO A 709 -27.74 11.55 -1.91
N ALA A 710 -28.52 11.17 -2.94
CA ALA A 710 -29.18 9.88 -3.00
C ALA A 710 -28.18 8.74 -3.14
N SER A 711 -27.13 8.92 -3.95
CA SER A 711 -26.02 7.97 -4.06
C SER A 711 -25.47 7.60 -2.69
N GLY A 712 -25.11 8.58 -1.86
CA GLY A 712 -24.59 8.38 -0.53
C GLY A 712 -25.57 7.63 0.40
N ARG A 713 -26.82 8.05 0.44
CA ARG A 713 -27.85 7.35 1.26
C ARG A 713 -28.08 5.92 0.80
N MET A 714 -28.05 5.67 -0.53
CA MET A 714 -28.21 4.32 -1.07
C MET A 714 -27.00 3.42 -0.75
N CYS A 715 -25.79 3.96 -0.68
CA CYS A 715 -24.62 3.21 -0.21
C CYS A 715 -24.81 2.70 1.22
N VAL A 716 -25.24 3.59 2.12
CA VAL A 716 -25.55 3.21 3.51
C VAL A 716 -26.68 2.17 3.57
N GLY A 717 -27.76 2.39 2.82
CA GLY A 717 -28.88 1.45 2.75
C GLY A 717 -28.49 0.06 2.22
N GLU A 718 -27.62 0.00 1.22
CA GLU A 718 -27.10 -1.26 0.69
C GLU A 718 -26.25 -2.00 1.74
N ALA A 719 -25.32 -1.30 2.40
CA ALA A 719 -24.50 -1.90 3.46
C ALA A 719 -25.36 -2.48 4.60
N ILE A 720 -26.40 -1.75 5.01
CA ILE A 720 -27.34 -2.22 6.05
C ILE A 720 -28.13 -3.44 5.58
N THR A 721 -28.66 -3.43 4.36
CA THR A 721 -29.43 -4.56 3.84
C THR A 721 -28.56 -5.80 3.64
N ASN A 722 -27.30 -5.63 3.23
CA ASN A 722 -26.35 -6.73 3.08
C ASN A 722 -26.00 -7.39 4.43
N ILE A 723 -25.81 -6.60 5.50
CA ILE A 723 -25.51 -7.15 6.83
C ILE A 723 -26.76 -7.70 7.55
N ALA A 724 -27.96 -7.38 7.08
CA ALA A 724 -29.22 -7.84 7.69
C ALA A 724 -29.41 -9.37 7.69
N ALA A 725 -28.59 -10.10 6.91
CA ALA A 725 -28.55 -11.58 6.97
C ALA A 725 -27.91 -12.13 8.26
N VAL A 726 -27.32 -11.27 9.09
CA VAL A 726 -26.64 -11.62 10.33
C VAL A 726 -27.42 -11.07 11.53
N ASN A 727 -27.46 -11.83 12.61
CA ASN A 727 -28.04 -11.34 13.87
C ASN A 727 -27.07 -10.38 14.58
N ILE A 728 -27.13 -9.10 14.21
CA ILE A 728 -26.34 -8.02 14.80
C ILE A 728 -26.96 -7.40 16.06
N GLY A 729 -28.17 -7.86 16.45
CA GLY A 729 -28.95 -7.24 17.51
C GLY A 729 -29.60 -5.93 17.06
N ASP A 730 -29.16 -4.81 17.59
CA ASP A 730 -29.65 -3.48 17.24
C ASP A 730 -28.89 -2.86 16.06
N ILE A 731 -29.58 -2.02 15.25
CA ILE A 731 -28.95 -1.31 14.14
C ILE A 731 -27.83 -0.37 14.61
N GLY A 732 -27.93 0.21 15.80
CA GLY A 732 -26.91 1.06 16.42
C GLY A 732 -25.59 0.34 16.70
N ASN A 733 -25.55 -0.99 16.66
CA ASN A 733 -24.32 -1.76 16.75
C ASN A 733 -23.47 -1.69 15.47
N ILE A 734 -24.03 -1.25 14.34
CA ILE A 734 -23.30 -1.07 13.10
C ILE A 734 -22.41 0.18 13.21
N LYS A 735 -21.12 0.01 12.90
CA LYS A 735 -20.17 1.10 12.73
C LYS A 735 -19.71 1.13 11.28
N LEU A 736 -19.57 2.33 10.72
CA LEU A 736 -19.26 2.52 9.31
C LEU A 736 -17.86 3.07 9.12
N SER A 737 -17.16 2.57 8.11
CA SER A 737 -16.03 3.25 7.49
C SER A 737 -16.46 3.73 6.09
N ALA A 738 -16.18 4.98 5.75
CA ALA A 738 -16.61 5.57 4.49
C ALA A 738 -15.45 6.11 3.69
N ASN A 739 -15.44 5.79 2.38
CA ASN A 739 -14.50 6.34 1.40
C ASN A 739 -15.28 7.14 0.37
N TRP A 740 -14.80 8.36 0.07
CA TRP A 740 -15.45 9.31 -0.80
C TRP A 740 -14.53 9.63 -1.97
N MET A 741 -14.91 9.24 -3.18
CA MET A 741 -14.18 9.55 -4.39
C MET A 741 -15.01 10.47 -5.27
N ALA A 742 -14.49 11.65 -5.57
CA ALA A 742 -15.12 12.65 -6.41
C ALA A 742 -14.06 13.33 -7.28
N ALA A 743 -14.48 13.83 -8.44
CA ALA A 743 -13.63 14.60 -9.34
C ALA A 743 -13.47 16.06 -8.85
N CYS A 744 -13.00 16.23 -7.61
CA CYS A 744 -12.88 17.51 -6.94
C CYS A 744 -12.09 18.54 -7.78
N GLY A 745 -12.54 19.80 -7.75
CA GLY A 745 -11.97 20.88 -8.55
C GLY A 745 -12.59 21.04 -9.94
N ASN A 746 -13.41 20.08 -10.39
CA ASN A 746 -14.27 20.27 -11.56
C ASN A 746 -15.59 20.91 -11.15
N GLU A 747 -16.22 21.64 -12.09
CA GLU A 747 -17.44 22.39 -11.86
C GLU A 747 -18.59 21.50 -11.34
N GLY A 748 -19.14 21.82 -10.18
CA GLY A 748 -20.22 21.10 -9.51
C GLY A 748 -19.79 19.87 -8.69
N GLU A 749 -18.54 19.40 -8.80
CA GLU A 749 -18.13 18.16 -8.13
C GLU A 749 -17.83 18.36 -6.64
N ASP A 750 -17.28 19.50 -6.24
CA ASP A 750 -17.08 19.85 -4.83
C ASP A 750 -18.42 20.06 -4.10
N GLU A 751 -19.39 20.67 -4.79
CA GLU A 751 -20.76 20.85 -4.27
C GLU A 751 -21.45 19.49 -4.09
N LYS A 752 -21.38 18.60 -5.08
CA LYS A 752 -21.93 17.24 -4.98
C LYS A 752 -21.32 16.45 -3.83
N LEU A 753 -19.99 16.51 -3.67
CA LEU A 753 -19.31 15.86 -2.54
C LEU A 753 -19.82 16.38 -1.19
N TYR A 754 -19.90 17.72 -1.05
CA TYR A 754 -20.39 18.34 0.17
C TYR A 754 -21.81 17.89 0.52
N ARG A 755 -22.72 17.95 -0.46
CA ARG A 755 -24.12 17.55 -0.25
C ARG A 755 -24.29 16.06 0.01
N THR A 756 -23.42 15.23 -0.57
CA THR A 756 -23.42 13.79 -0.32
C THR A 756 -23.04 13.48 1.14
N VAL A 757 -21.94 14.09 1.61
CA VAL A 757 -21.50 13.90 3.02
C VAL A 757 -22.56 14.44 3.99
N GLU A 758 -23.16 15.59 3.70
CA GLU A 758 -24.25 16.15 4.50
C GLU A 758 -25.46 15.20 4.59
N ALA A 759 -25.88 14.64 3.45
CA ALA A 759 -27.02 13.73 3.38
C ALA A 759 -26.74 12.41 4.10
N VAL A 760 -25.54 11.84 3.96
CA VAL A 760 -25.12 10.63 4.67
C VAL A 760 -25.04 10.87 6.16
N SER A 761 -24.43 11.98 6.60
CA SER A 761 -24.36 12.33 8.02
C SER A 761 -25.76 12.42 8.66
N LYS A 762 -26.68 13.11 8.00
CA LYS A 762 -28.08 13.23 8.47
C LYS A 762 -28.79 11.86 8.51
N ALA A 763 -28.59 11.02 7.48
CA ALA A 763 -29.19 9.68 7.44
C ALA A 763 -28.62 8.77 8.54
N CYS A 764 -27.32 8.79 8.76
CA CYS A 764 -26.67 8.01 9.82
C CYS A 764 -27.15 8.46 11.21
N GLN A 765 -27.22 9.76 11.49
CA GLN A 765 -27.75 10.26 12.76
C GLN A 765 -29.22 9.85 12.99
N ALA A 766 -30.05 9.82 11.94
CA ALA A 766 -31.45 9.39 12.05
C ALA A 766 -31.63 7.89 12.24
N LEU A 767 -30.60 7.09 11.93
CA LEU A 767 -30.59 5.62 12.04
C LEU A 767 -29.74 5.11 13.20
N ASP A 768 -29.30 5.98 14.09
CA ASP A 768 -28.41 5.68 15.23
C ASP A 768 -27.06 5.04 14.80
N LEU A 769 -26.56 5.43 13.61
CA LEU A 769 -25.29 4.95 13.04
C LEU A 769 -24.17 5.98 13.24
N SER A 770 -22.95 5.49 13.48
CA SER A 770 -21.76 6.33 13.51
C SER A 770 -20.75 5.91 12.41
N ILE A 771 -20.08 6.92 11.84
CA ILE A 771 -19.06 6.78 10.79
C ILE A 771 -17.69 7.06 11.41
#